data_2d13d47d3e121addc8b1c1ff40fb40b8
#
_entry.id   2d13d47d3e121addc8b1c1ff40fb40b8
#
_cell.length_a   1.000
_cell.length_b   1.000
_cell.length_c   1.000
_cell.angle_alpha   90.00
_cell.angle_beta   90.00
_cell.angle_gamma   90.00
#
_symmetry.space_group_name_H-M   'P 1'
#
loop_
_entity.id
_entity.type
_entity.pdbx_description
1 polymer ?
#
loop_
_entity_poly.entity_id
_entity_poly.type
_entity_poly.pdbx_seq_one_letter_code
_entity_poly.pdbx_strand_id
1 'polypeptide(L)'
;MLYESMETAKKMRYILNMSPVLNKDAMFSDGTEYYRTPVEPREGDTVTIRFRTQRNNVDNVCLVHDGEYLEMKREKTSGSFDYYTAQIVMGKDLVRYYFEIHSGLVTCYYDTNGVSTRHEERTEFEIYPGYHVPEWLKGAVMYQIYVDRFCNGDPSNDVETGEYFYIGDTSVKVDNWEKVPAVMGVREFYGGDLQGVMDKLDYLQELGVDVIYLNPVFVSPSNHKYDCQDYDHIDPHIGRIVEDCDGLLSPGDSDNSHALKYIRRVTDKRNLEASNKLFQELVEEIHRRGMKVILDGVFNHCGSFNKWMDRERIYENQEGYEKGAYVSADSPYRSFFCFQDQNRWPYNPTYDGWWTHDTLPKLNYEESEELCRTILDVGRKWVSPPYNVDGWRLDVAADLGHSNDFNHHFWKEFRRTVKEANPEAVILAEHYGNPESWLRGDEWDTVMNYDAFMEPVTWFLTGMEKHSDEYREDLYGNSEAFIGAMKHHMQSLHMGALYGAMNELSNHDHSRFLTRTNHRVGRLSYAGAEAASAGINPAIMREAVVIQMTWPGSPTVYYGDEAGVCGFTDPDNRRTYPWGKEDQEMLDFHKRMICIHKAYPILAKGSLEFLWNDHQGLSYGCFSDSEQIIVILNNQDQERDIRVTAWKTGVSRKEATAFQRLMLSSGEGYTEMPEEYIADAGILQVKMPAYGAMVLHHRARDKYK
;
A
#
# COMPACT_ATOMS: atom_id res chain seq x y z
N MET A 1 -20.79 -10.82 69.70
CA MET A 1 -19.41 -11.25 69.39
C MET A 1 -19.31 -12.29 68.29
N LEU A 2 -19.97 -13.48 68.31
CA LEU A 2 -19.86 -14.46 67.22
C LEU A 2 -20.47 -14.00 65.86
N TYR A 3 -21.58 -13.26 65.92
CA TYR A 3 -22.27 -12.76 64.73
C TYR A 3 -21.50 -11.61 64.05
N GLU A 4 -20.90 -10.70 64.83
CA GLU A 4 -20.05 -9.62 64.36
C GLU A 4 -18.76 -10.17 63.73
N SER A 5 -18.19 -11.24 64.28
CA SER A 5 -16.99 -11.88 63.71
C SER A 5 -17.28 -12.60 62.39
N MET A 6 -18.48 -13.17 62.23
CA MET A 6 -18.91 -13.80 60.96
C MET A 6 -19.20 -12.75 59.87
N GLU A 7 -19.77 -11.62 60.22
CA GLU A 7 -20.01 -10.52 59.27
C GLU A 7 -18.70 -9.86 58.86
N THR A 8 -17.78 -9.68 59.79
CA THR A 8 -16.43 -9.18 59.50
C THR A 8 -15.63 -10.16 58.65
N ALA A 9 -15.73 -11.47 58.94
CA ALA A 9 -15.11 -12.51 58.10
C ALA A 9 -15.72 -12.61 56.68
N LYS A 10 -17.06 -12.41 56.59
CA LYS A 10 -17.73 -12.33 55.28
C LYS A 10 -17.34 -11.06 54.52
N LYS A 11 -17.25 -9.91 55.19
CA LYS A 11 -16.77 -8.65 54.59
C LYS A 11 -15.30 -8.77 54.18
N MET A 12 -14.46 -9.36 55.00
CA MET A 12 -13.05 -9.60 54.68
C MET A 12 -12.89 -10.58 53.50
N ARG A 13 -13.69 -11.67 53.49
CA ARG A 13 -13.73 -12.59 52.33
C ARG A 13 -14.28 -11.91 51.10
N TYR A 14 -15.24 -11.02 51.21
CA TYR A 14 -15.79 -10.21 50.13
C TYR A 14 -14.75 -9.19 49.66
N ILE A 15 -14.02 -8.53 50.55
CA ILE A 15 -12.93 -7.60 50.24
C ILE A 15 -11.72 -8.33 49.62
N LEU A 16 -11.38 -9.51 50.14
CA LEU A 16 -10.31 -10.36 49.56
C LEU A 16 -10.70 -10.99 48.24
N ASN A 17 -12.00 -11.21 47.97
CA ASN A 17 -12.53 -11.63 46.68
C ASN A 17 -12.83 -10.44 45.75
N MET A 18 -12.89 -9.21 46.27
CA MET A 18 -12.82 -7.98 45.47
C MET A 18 -11.34 -7.64 45.24
N SER A 19 -10.65 -8.46 44.48
CA SER A 19 -9.47 -7.99 43.75
C SER A 19 -9.85 -6.67 43.08
N PRO A 20 -8.96 -5.68 43.00
CA PRO A 20 -9.26 -4.49 42.22
C PRO A 20 -9.71 -4.96 40.84
N VAL A 21 -10.86 -4.45 40.41
CA VAL A 21 -11.42 -4.84 39.09
C VAL A 21 -10.31 -4.75 38.07
N LEU A 22 -10.00 -5.89 37.44
CA LEU A 22 -8.92 -5.97 36.48
C LEU A 22 -9.22 -5.01 35.33
N ASN A 23 -8.37 -3.99 35.19
CA ASN A 23 -8.54 -2.99 34.14
C ASN A 23 -7.94 -3.53 32.83
N LYS A 24 -8.78 -4.18 32.03
CA LYS A 24 -8.39 -4.75 30.74
C LYS A 24 -7.95 -3.69 29.74
N ASP A 25 -8.53 -2.50 29.77
CA ASP A 25 -8.17 -1.39 28.86
C ASP A 25 -6.77 -0.80 29.12
N ALA A 26 -6.15 -1.15 30.26
CA ALA A 26 -4.78 -0.73 30.56
C ALA A 26 -3.73 -1.74 30.10
N MET A 27 -4.15 -2.95 29.75
CA MET A 27 -3.27 -3.99 29.23
C MET A 27 -2.91 -3.67 27.79
N PHE A 28 -1.61 -3.73 27.49
CA PHE A 28 -1.14 -3.46 26.14
C PHE A 28 0.25 -4.05 25.88
N SER A 29 0.39 -4.64 24.72
CA SER A 29 1.65 -4.97 24.05
C SER A 29 1.38 -5.07 22.55
N ASP A 30 2.41 -4.83 21.75
CA ASP A 30 2.37 -5.00 20.31
C ASP A 30 3.76 -5.39 19.79
N GLY A 31 3.93 -5.40 18.47
CA GLY A 31 5.21 -5.72 17.84
C GLY A 31 6.11 -4.49 17.59
N THR A 32 5.76 -3.30 18.08
CA THR A 32 6.55 -2.08 17.85
C THR A 32 7.83 -2.07 18.68
N GLU A 33 8.80 -1.24 18.29
CA GLU A 33 10.12 -1.14 18.95
C GLU A 33 10.02 -0.90 20.47
N TYR A 34 8.97 -0.21 20.92
CA TYR A 34 8.78 0.03 22.34
C TYR A 34 8.39 -1.21 23.14
N TYR A 35 7.66 -2.15 22.49
CA TYR A 35 7.19 -3.38 23.13
C TYR A 35 7.96 -4.64 22.72
N ARG A 36 8.69 -4.60 21.60
CA ARG A 36 9.50 -5.70 21.10
C ARG A 36 10.80 -5.18 20.47
N THR A 37 11.93 -5.38 21.13
CA THR A 37 13.23 -4.88 20.68
C THR A 37 14.25 -6.03 20.55
N PRO A 38 14.86 -6.25 19.37
CA PRO A 38 14.57 -5.58 18.08
C PRO A 38 13.24 -6.03 17.45
N VAL A 39 12.67 -5.19 16.58
CA VAL A 39 11.43 -5.50 15.83
C VAL A 39 11.67 -6.61 14.80
N GLU A 40 12.80 -6.58 14.11
CA GLU A 40 13.23 -7.52 13.08
C GLU A 40 14.48 -8.26 13.55
N PRO A 41 14.38 -9.27 14.43
CA PRO A 41 15.53 -9.97 14.96
C PRO A 41 16.10 -10.98 13.96
N ARG A 42 17.41 -11.27 14.12
CA ARG A 42 18.12 -12.33 13.43
C ARG A 42 18.29 -13.54 14.34
N GLU A 43 18.69 -14.66 13.77
CA GLU A 43 19.14 -15.84 14.55
C GLU A 43 20.25 -15.42 15.53
N GLY A 44 20.10 -15.83 16.79
CA GLY A 44 21.03 -15.53 17.88
C GLY A 44 20.78 -14.21 18.61
N ASP A 45 19.91 -13.33 18.09
CA ASP A 45 19.55 -12.10 18.79
C ASP A 45 18.74 -12.37 20.05
N THR A 46 18.89 -11.52 21.04
CA THR A 46 18.05 -11.52 22.25
C THR A 46 16.95 -10.49 22.06
N VAL A 47 15.70 -10.96 21.96
CA VAL A 47 14.51 -10.11 21.86
C VAL A 47 13.96 -9.81 23.24
N THR A 48 13.86 -8.53 23.59
CA THR A 48 13.16 -8.08 24.79
C THR A 48 11.71 -7.79 24.46
N ILE A 49 10.79 -8.49 25.14
CA ILE A 49 9.33 -8.32 24.98
C ILE A 49 8.81 -7.61 26.22
N ARG A 50 7.99 -6.58 26.02
CA ARG A 50 7.40 -5.74 27.08
C ARG A 50 5.88 -5.89 27.10
N PHE A 51 5.32 -5.85 28.31
CA PHE A 51 3.88 -5.82 28.54
C PHE A 51 3.51 -4.73 29.54
N ARG A 52 2.39 -4.06 29.32
CA ARG A 52 1.89 -2.98 30.17
C ARG A 52 0.60 -3.39 30.85
N THR A 53 0.45 -3.04 32.13
CA THR A 53 -0.79 -3.18 32.90
C THR A 53 -1.11 -1.89 33.65
N GLN A 54 -2.31 -1.75 34.23
CA GLN A 54 -2.54 -0.71 35.22
C GLN A 54 -1.66 -0.94 36.45
N ARG A 55 -1.21 0.13 37.05
CA ARG A 55 -0.35 0.09 38.26
C ARG A 55 -1.00 -0.69 39.39
N ASN A 56 -0.29 -1.67 39.97
CA ASN A 56 -0.71 -2.54 41.06
C ASN A 56 -2.06 -3.24 40.79
N ASN A 57 -2.30 -3.71 39.56
CA ASN A 57 -3.58 -4.29 39.18
C ASN A 57 -3.51 -5.80 38.86
N VAL A 58 -2.32 -6.35 38.75
CA VAL A 58 -2.08 -7.77 38.49
C VAL A 58 -1.09 -8.35 39.51
N ASP A 59 -1.16 -9.64 39.76
CA ASP A 59 -0.23 -10.36 40.65
C ASP A 59 1.04 -10.73 39.86
N ASN A 60 0.87 -11.31 38.65
CA ASN A 60 1.99 -11.61 37.76
C ASN A 60 1.56 -11.55 36.30
N VAL A 61 2.55 -11.48 35.41
CA VAL A 61 2.41 -11.60 33.97
C VAL A 61 3.42 -12.65 33.51
N CYS A 62 2.95 -13.62 32.73
CA CYS A 62 3.79 -14.62 32.08
C CYS A 62 3.79 -14.40 30.58
N LEU A 63 4.98 -14.42 29.97
CA LEU A 63 5.15 -14.59 28.55
C LEU A 63 5.17 -16.09 28.25
N VAL A 64 4.28 -16.55 27.41
CA VAL A 64 4.22 -17.95 26.96
C VAL A 64 4.64 -18.01 25.51
N HIS A 65 5.69 -18.76 25.20
CA HIS A 65 6.19 -18.98 23.85
C HIS A 65 6.53 -20.47 23.65
N ASP A 66 6.10 -21.03 22.55
CA ASP A 66 6.32 -22.44 22.19
C ASP A 66 6.00 -23.42 23.32
N GLY A 67 4.98 -23.08 24.14
CA GLY A 67 4.55 -23.87 25.31
C GLY A 67 5.40 -23.69 26.58
N GLU A 68 6.44 -22.87 26.56
CA GLU A 68 7.23 -22.50 27.72
C GLU A 68 6.70 -21.25 28.43
N TYR A 69 6.66 -21.27 29.76
CA TYR A 69 6.17 -20.16 30.57
C TYR A 69 7.35 -19.39 31.16
N LEU A 70 7.48 -18.12 30.78
CA LEU A 70 8.46 -17.19 31.34
C LEU A 70 7.77 -16.15 32.21
N GLU A 71 8.01 -16.17 33.54
CA GLU A 71 7.53 -15.11 34.42
C GLU A 71 8.22 -13.79 34.07
N MET A 72 7.42 -12.77 33.72
CA MET A 72 7.95 -11.46 33.35
C MET A 72 8.33 -10.65 34.58
N LYS A 73 9.45 -9.96 34.54
CA LYS A 73 9.91 -9.08 35.62
C LYS A 73 9.36 -7.68 35.46
N ARG A 74 8.85 -7.10 36.54
CA ARG A 74 8.47 -5.69 36.52
C ARG A 74 9.71 -4.82 36.32
N GLU A 75 9.79 -4.15 35.18
CA GLU A 75 10.90 -3.30 34.77
C GLU A 75 10.79 -1.92 35.41
N LYS A 76 9.61 -1.30 35.29
CA LYS A 76 9.36 0.06 35.79
C LYS A 76 7.89 0.29 36.08
N THR A 77 7.63 1.35 36.86
CA THR A 77 6.32 1.97 37.00
C THR A 77 6.40 3.38 36.44
N SER A 78 5.54 3.72 35.50
CA SER A 78 5.45 5.06 34.93
C SER A 78 4.00 5.53 34.90
N GLY A 79 3.72 6.69 35.52
CA GLY A 79 2.38 7.24 35.59
C GLY A 79 1.37 6.27 36.23
N SER A 80 0.40 5.86 35.44
CA SER A 80 -0.69 4.96 35.84
C SER A 80 -0.42 3.48 35.55
N PHE A 81 0.79 3.13 35.05
CA PHE A 81 1.09 1.81 34.51
C PHE A 81 2.30 1.15 35.17
N ASP A 82 2.26 -0.19 35.25
CA ASP A 82 3.39 -1.06 35.49
C ASP A 82 3.79 -1.72 34.16
N TYR A 83 5.09 -1.81 33.92
CA TYR A 83 5.69 -2.44 32.74
C TYR A 83 6.49 -3.67 33.14
N TYR A 84 6.29 -4.75 32.42
CA TYR A 84 6.91 -6.04 32.63
C TYR A 84 7.74 -6.41 31.39
N THR A 85 8.89 -7.08 31.60
CA THR A 85 9.75 -7.55 30.50
C THR A 85 10.18 -8.98 30.68
N ALA A 86 10.34 -9.68 29.55
CA ALA A 86 11.02 -10.95 29.44
C ALA A 86 11.92 -10.93 28.19
N GLN A 87 12.86 -11.87 28.12
CA GLN A 87 13.78 -11.99 27.00
C GLN A 87 13.70 -13.39 26.41
N ILE A 88 13.73 -13.48 25.07
CA ILE A 88 13.81 -14.71 24.30
C ILE A 88 15.05 -14.63 23.42
N VAL A 89 15.80 -15.74 23.31
CA VAL A 89 16.91 -15.86 22.34
C VAL A 89 16.33 -16.50 21.06
N MET A 90 16.51 -15.82 19.94
CA MET A 90 15.95 -16.25 18.66
C MET A 90 16.71 -17.46 18.10
N GLY A 91 15.98 -18.48 17.74
CA GLY A 91 16.44 -19.61 16.90
C GLY A 91 16.32 -19.29 15.40
N LYS A 92 16.24 -20.34 14.59
CA LYS A 92 15.97 -20.25 13.14
C LYS A 92 14.48 -20.26 12.80
N ASP A 93 13.70 -20.86 13.69
CA ASP A 93 12.29 -21.13 13.45
C ASP A 93 11.43 -19.96 13.92
N LEU A 94 10.23 -19.87 13.37
CA LEU A 94 9.18 -18.97 13.80
C LEU A 94 8.92 -19.12 15.31
N VAL A 95 8.91 -18.02 16.04
CA VAL A 95 8.51 -17.97 17.46
C VAL A 95 7.09 -17.43 17.57
N ARG A 96 6.21 -18.16 18.24
CA ARG A 96 4.86 -17.70 18.59
C ARG A 96 4.80 -17.42 20.09
N TYR A 97 4.10 -16.34 20.46
CA TYR A 97 3.95 -15.98 21.86
C TYR A 97 2.65 -15.24 22.15
N TYR A 98 2.23 -15.34 23.41
CA TYR A 98 1.13 -14.59 24.00
C TYR A 98 1.43 -14.30 25.47
N PHE A 99 0.53 -13.54 26.13
CA PHE A 99 0.68 -13.26 27.56
C PHE A 99 -0.44 -13.90 28.35
N GLU A 100 -0.09 -14.48 29.50
CA GLU A 100 -1.02 -14.96 30.50
C GLU A 100 -0.91 -14.05 31.76
N ILE A 101 -2.04 -13.48 32.17
CA ILE A 101 -2.12 -12.47 33.23
C ILE A 101 -2.96 -12.99 34.38
N HIS A 102 -2.44 -12.92 35.59
CA HIS A 102 -3.12 -13.36 36.79
C HIS A 102 -3.41 -12.19 37.74
N SER A 103 -4.63 -12.15 38.27
CA SER A 103 -5.06 -11.19 39.29
C SER A 103 -6.09 -11.87 40.23
N GLY A 104 -5.64 -12.27 41.41
CA GLY A 104 -6.45 -13.06 42.38
C GLY A 104 -6.87 -14.41 41.76
N LEU A 105 -8.16 -14.61 41.59
CA LEU A 105 -8.72 -15.81 40.96
C LEU A 105 -9.00 -15.66 39.46
N VAL A 106 -8.64 -14.53 38.88
CA VAL A 106 -8.88 -14.24 37.48
C VAL A 106 -7.61 -14.50 36.67
N THR A 107 -7.73 -15.33 35.65
CA THR A 107 -6.73 -15.48 34.58
C THR A 107 -7.31 -14.92 33.30
N CYS A 108 -6.55 -14.14 32.58
CA CYS A 108 -6.87 -13.69 31.23
C CYS A 108 -5.63 -13.80 30.34
N TYR A 109 -5.88 -13.73 29.05
CA TYR A 109 -4.87 -13.85 28.01
C TYR A 109 -4.83 -12.56 27.20
N TYR A 110 -3.67 -12.26 26.65
CA TYR A 110 -3.51 -11.13 25.75
C TYR A 110 -2.69 -11.59 24.53
N ASP A 111 -3.24 -11.34 23.36
CA ASP A 111 -2.68 -11.67 22.07
C ASP A 111 -2.92 -10.52 21.06
N THR A 112 -2.77 -10.75 19.75
CA THR A 112 -2.97 -9.73 18.72
C THR A 112 -4.41 -9.17 18.70
N ASN A 113 -5.41 -9.90 19.20
CA ASN A 113 -6.79 -9.44 19.37
C ASN A 113 -7.01 -8.62 20.65
N GLY A 114 -5.99 -8.55 21.53
CA GLY A 114 -6.09 -7.91 22.83
C GLY A 114 -6.49 -8.87 23.94
N VAL A 115 -7.26 -8.41 24.94
CA VAL A 115 -7.59 -9.19 26.13
C VAL A 115 -8.74 -10.17 25.90
N SER A 116 -8.50 -11.44 26.18
CA SER A 116 -9.48 -12.52 26.10
C SER A 116 -9.57 -13.32 27.39
N THR A 117 -10.62 -14.17 27.51
CA THR A 117 -10.77 -15.15 28.60
C THR A 117 -10.35 -16.56 28.18
N ARG A 118 -9.96 -16.74 26.93
CA ARG A 118 -9.51 -18.00 26.34
C ARG A 118 -8.35 -17.72 25.42
N HIS A 119 -7.35 -18.58 25.44
CA HIS A 119 -6.27 -18.55 24.49
C HIS A 119 -6.69 -19.16 23.14
N GLU A 120 -6.27 -18.53 22.02
CA GLU A 120 -6.46 -19.03 20.67
C GLU A 120 -5.09 -18.96 19.92
N GLU A 121 -4.59 -20.13 19.47
CA GLU A 121 -3.26 -20.21 18.81
C GLU A 121 -3.15 -19.32 17.56
N ARG A 122 -4.23 -19.14 16.81
CA ARG A 122 -4.25 -18.33 15.58
C ARG A 122 -4.06 -16.83 15.80
N THR A 123 -4.13 -16.36 17.05
CA THR A 123 -4.03 -14.94 17.41
C THR A 123 -2.78 -14.63 18.22
N GLU A 124 -1.84 -15.59 18.30
CA GLU A 124 -0.54 -15.36 18.91
C GLU A 124 0.28 -14.33 18.12
N PHE A 125 1.14 -13.60 18.81
CA PHE A 125 2.15 -12.78 18.17
C PHE A 125 3.19 -13.67 17.51
N GLU A 126 3.67 -13.27 16.34
CA GLU A 126 4.68 -13.99 15.58
C GLU A 126 5.97 -13.18 15.41
N ILE A 127 7.11 -13.88 15.45
CA ILE A 127 8.42 -13.33 15.15
C ILE A 127 9.11 -14.26 14.15
N TYR A 128 9.37 -13.76 12.95
CA TYR A 128 10.12 -14.47 11.91
C TYR A 128 11.59 -14.02 11.97
N PRO A 129 12.53 -14.90 12.40
CA PRO A 129 13.94 -14.55 12.43
C PRO A 129 14.48 -14.29 11.02
N GLY A 130 15.17 -13.16 10.85
CA GLY A 130 15.75 -12.79 9.56
C GLY A 130 14.78 -12.11 8.58
N TYR A 131 13.50 -11.98 8.93
CA TYR A 131 12.59 -11.12 8.17
C TYR A 131 13.07 -9.67 8.25
N HIS A 132 13.27 -9.06 7.09
CA HIS A 132 13.77 -7.71 7.01
C HIS A 132 13.15 -6.97 5.82
N VAL A 133 12.61 -5.80 6.09
CA VAL A 133 12.13 -4.84 5.09
C VAL A 133 13.10 -3.65 5.05
N PRO A 134 13.50 -3.16 3.86
CA PRO A 134 14.40 -2.03 3.75
C PRO A 134 13.93 -0.82 4.58
N GLU A 135 14.84 -0.24 5.38
CA GLU A 135 14.49 0.82 6.32
C GLU A 135 13.96 2.08 5.63
N TRP A 136 14.45 2.35 4.41
CA TRP A 136 14.01 3.50 3.62
C TRP A 136 12.53 3.45 3.22
N LEU A 137 11.93 2.24 3.18
CA LEU A 137 10.53 2.05 2.82
C LEU A 137 9.58 2.34 3.99
N LYS A 138 10.02 2.07 5.23
CA LYS A 138 9.17 2.12 6.43
C LYS A 138 8.67 3.52 6.73
N GLY A 139 7.40 3.78 6.39
CA GLY A 139 6.77 5.09 6.52
C GLY A 139 7.15 6.07 5.41
N ALA A 140 7.74 5.61 4.32
CA ALA A 140 8.05 6.46 3.18
C ALA A 140 6.78 6.96 2.48
N VAL A 141 6.78 8.22 2.10
CA VAL A 141 5.70 8.80 1.29
C VAL A 141 5.89 8.40 -0.16
N MET A 142 4.99 7.57 -0.66
CA MET A 142 5.02 7.11 -2.05
C MET A 142 4.12 7.95 -2.94
N TYR A 143 4.47 8.03 -4.23
CA TYR A 143 3.66 8.68 -5.24
C TYR A 143 3.57 7.79 -6.48
N GLN A 144 2.35 7.34 -6.80
CA GLN A 144 2.08 6.48 -7.95
C GLN A 144 1.83 7.32 -9.20
N ILE A 145 2.57 7.03 -10.27
CA ILE A 145 2.47 7.74 -11.56
C ILE A 145 1.97 6.79 -12.65
N TYR A 146 0.85 7.14 -13.26
CA TYR A 146 0.39 6.60 -14.53
C TYR A 146 0.96 7.47 -15.65
N VAL A 147 2.04 7.01 -16.29
CA VAL A 147 2.95 7.84 -17.10
C VAL A 147 2.22 8.57 -18.23
N ASP A 148 1.38 7.89 -19.02
CA ASP A 148 0.65 8.48 -20.17
C ASP A 148 -0.23 9.69 -19.77
N ARG A 149 -0.60 9.82 -18.49
CA ARG A 149 -1.55 10.82 -17.99
C ARG A 149 -0.92 11.85 -17.04
N PHE A 150 0.39 11.77 -16.82
CA PHE A 150 1.06 12.64 -15.86
C PHE A 150 1.58 13.94 -16.47
N CYS A 151 2.50 13.86 -17.44
CA CYS A 151 3.06 15.01 -18.11
C CYS A 151 3.69 14.61 -19.44
N ASN A 152 3.39 15.32 -20.53
CA ASN A 152 4.07 15.17 -21.83
C ASN A 152 5.29 16.09 -21.86
N GLY A 153 6.49 15.52 -21.86
CA GLY A 153 7.77 16.25 -21.91
C GLY A 153 8.42 16.24 -23.31
N ASP A 154 8.10 15.23 -24.13
CA ASP A 154 8.63 15.08 -25.50
C ASP A 154 7.56 14.65 -26.49
N PRO A 155 6.80 15.60 -27.08
CA PRO A 155 5.76 15.26 -28.06
C PRO A 155 6.22 14.52 -29.30
N SER A 156 7.53 14.34 -29.51
CA SER A 156 8.07 13.61 -30.67
C SER A 156 7.95 12.08 -30.50
N ASN A 157 7.76 11.60 -29.29
CA ASN A 157 7.60 10.17 -29.01
C ASN A 157 6.13 9.73 -28.95
N ASP A 158 5.16 10.65 -29.04
CA ASP A 158 3.74 10.35 -28.93
C ASP A 158 3.30 9.25 -29.90
N VAL A 159 2.41 8.36 -29.42
CA VAL A 159 1.69 7.42 -30.27
C VAL A 159 0.81 8.19 -31.24
N GLU A 160 0.84 7.83 -32.53
CA GLU A 160 0.03 8.47 -33.55
C GLU A 160 -1.32 7.76 -33.76
N THR A 161 -2.31 8.49 -34.24
CA THR A 161 -3.59 7.89 -34.65
C THR A 161 -3.39 6.99 -35.85
N GLY A 162 -3.82 5.72 -35.75
CA GLY A 162 -3.66 4.74 -36.80
C GLY A 162 -2.26 4.12 -36.88
N GLU A 163 -1.46 4.24 -35.84
CA GLU A 163 -0.10 3.67 -35.82
C GLU A 163 -0.12 2.14 -35.82
N TYR A 164 -1.04 1.52 -35.09
CA TYR A 164 -1.28 0.07 -35.05
C TYR A 164 -2.74 -0.23 -34.67
N PHE A 165 -3.14 -1.49 -34.82
CA PHE A 165 -4.48 -1.98 -34.47
C PHE A 165 -4.42 -2.72 -33.12
N TYR A 166 -5.32 -2.37 -32.18
CA TYR A 166 -5.38 -2.99 -30.87
C TYR A 166 -6.81 -3.04 -30.34
N ILE A 167 -7.27 -4.20 -29.90
CA ILE A 167 -8.62 -4.43 -29.33
C ILE A 167 -9.72 -3.75 -30.16
N GLY A 168 -9.88 -4.21 -31.40
CA GLY A 168 -11.01 -3.87 -32.28
C GLY A 168 -10.92 -2.54 -33.04
N ASP A 169 -9.86 -1.72 -32.86
CA ASP A 169 -9.66 -0.48 -33.60
C ASP A 169 -8.19 -0.04 -33.54
N THR A 170 -7.83 1.04 -34.20
CA THR A 170 -6.47 1.59 -34.20
C THR A 170 -6.19 2.47 -32.99
N SER A 171 -4.89 2.68 -32.70
CA SER A 171 -4.40 3.65 -31.74
C SER A 171 -4.94 5.06 -32.01
N VAL A 172 -5.15 5.87 -30.97
CA VAL A 172 -5.68 7.23 -31.05
C VAL A 172 -4.81 8.18 -30.24
N LYS A 173 -4.15 9.14 -30.91
CA LYS A 173 -3.53 10.27 -30.24
C LYS A 173 -4.60 11.24 -29.74
N VAL A 174 -4.51 11.63 -28.49
CA VAL A 174 -5.42 12.62 -27.89
C VAL A 174 -4.73 13.98 -27.84
N ASP A 175 -5.15 14.89 -28.70
CA ASP A 175 -4.56 16.24 -28.77
C ASP A 175 -4.99 17.17 -27.62
N ASN A 176 -6.14 16.88 -27.01
CA ASN A 176 -6.66 17.65 -25.90
C ASN A 176 -6.33 16.97 -24.56
N TRP A 177 -5.35 17.50 -23.84
CA TRP A 177 -4.92 16.98 -22.54
C TRP A 177 -6.06 16.86 -21.51
N GLU A 178 -7.07 17.72 -21.59
CA GLU A 178 -8.22 17.73 -20.66
C GLU A 178 -9.38 16.83 -21.08
N LYS A 179 -9.26 16.14 -22.20
CA LYS A 179 -10.29 15.19 -22.64
C LYS A 179 -10.48 14.11 -21.59
N VAL A 180 -11.72 13.80 -21.24
CA VAL A 180 -12.04 12.65 -20.39
C VAL A 180 -11.80 11.36 -21.19
N PRO A 181 -11.19 10.31 -20.57
CA PRO A 181 -11.02 9.02 -21.23
C PRO A 181 -12.33 8.44 -21.76
N ALA A 182 -12.26 7.82 -22.95
CA ALA A 182 -13.41 7.08 -23.48
C ALA A 182 -13.62 5.77 -22.71
N VAL A 183 -14.82 5.18 -22.78
CA VAL A 183 -15.14 3.88 -22.16
C VAL A 183 -14.18 2.77 -22.62
N MET A 184 -13.78 2.79 -23.89
CA MET A 184 -12.71 1.93 -24.45
C MET A 184 -11.41 2.71 -24.61
N GLY A 185 -11.02 3.43 -23.55
CA GLY A 185 -9.86 4.33 -23.54
C GLY A 185 -8.49 3.67 -23.57
N VAL A 186 -8.40 2.35 -23.63
CA VAL A 186 -7.15 1.60 -23.64
C VAL A 186 -6.22 1.95 -24.82
N ARG A 187 -6.79 2.45 -25.92
CA ARG A 187 -6.11 2.89 -27.16
C ARG A 187 -5.88 4.39 -27.23
N GLU A 188 -6.35 5.16 -26.25
CA GLU A 188 -6.22 6.62 -26.23
C GLU A 188 -4.93 7.02 -25.52
N PHE A 189 -4.01 7.65 -26.24
CA PHE A 189 -2.72 8.10 -25.72
C PHE A 189 -2.71 9.62 -25.59
N TYR A 190 -2.37 10.10 -24.41
CA TYR A 190 -2.28 11.53 -24.08
C TYR A 190 -0.83 12.04 -24.17
N GLY A 191 0.11 11.14 -24.35
CA GLY A 191 1.50 11.46 -24.60
C GLY A 191 2.32 11.76 -23.35
N GLY A 192 1.83 11.47 -22.15
CA GLY A 192 2.69 11.52 -20.97
C GLY A 192 3.86 10.56 -21.09
N ASP A 193 5.06 10.99 -20.67
CA ASP A 193 6.31 10.27 -20.89
C ASP A 193 7.31 10.42 -19.73
N LEU A 194 8.45 9.74 -19.82
CA LEU A 194 9.51 9.78 -18.81
C LEU A 194 10.23 11.12 -18.76
N GLN A 195 10.29 11.87 -19.87
CA GLN A 195 10.81 13.23 -19.87
C GLN A 195 9.88 14.14 -19.06
N GLY A 196 8.57 14.00 -19.23
CA GLY A 196 7.58 14.73 -18.41
C GLY A 196 7.65 14.38 -16.93
N VAL A 197 7.91 13.11 -16.59
CA VAL A 197 8.20 12.74 -15.18
C VAL A 197 9.45 13.44 -14.69
N MET A 198 10.53 13.44 -15.48
CA MET A 198 11.79 14.12 -15.16
C MET A 198 11.59 15.63 -14.95
N ASP A 199 10.81 16.28 -15.78
CA ASP A 199 10.51 17.71 -15.71
C ASP A 199 9.68 18.08 -14.45
N LYS A 200 9.03 17.09 -13.83
CA LYS A 200 8.19 17.27 -12.62
C LYS A 200 8.84 16.76 -11.33
N LEU A 201 10.10 16.34 -11.36
CA LEU A 201 10.79 15.86 -10.15
C LEU A 201 10.90 16.92 -9.05
N ASP A 202 11.05 18.19 -9.40
CA ASP A 202 11.09 19.28 -8.43
C ASP A 202 9.73 19.43 -7.73
N TYR A 203 8.62 19.33 -8.48
CA TYR A 203 7.27 19.29 -7.92
C TYR A 203 7.10 18.14 -6.92
N LEU A 204 7.52 16.93 -7.27
CA LEU A 204 7.43 15.76 -6.40
C LEU A 204 8.28 15.92 -5.13
N GLN A 205 9.47 16.49 -5.26
CA GLN A 205 10.33 16.80 -4.11
C GLN A 205 9.68 17.86 -3.19
N GLU A 206 9.10 18.93 -3.76
CA GLU A 206 8.38 19.95 -2.99
C GLU A 206 7.10 19.41 -2.32
N LEU A 207 6.42 18.46 -2.93
CA LEU A 207 5.30 17.74 -2.33
C LEU A 207 5.76 16.90 -1.12
N GLY A 208 7.01 16.48 -1.08
CA GLY A 208 7.61 15.69 -0.02
C GLY A 208 7.66 14.21 -0.30
N VAL A 209 7.58 13.80 -1.56
CA VAL A 209 7.67 12.40 -2.00
C VAL A 209 9.04 11.80 -1.66
N ASP A 210 9.04 10.59 -1.13
CA ASP A 210 10.25 9.79 -0.87
C ASP A 210 10.44 8.71 -1.93
N VAL A 211 9.35 8.17 -2.49
CA VAL A 211 9.38 7.04 -3.43
C VAL A 211 8.43 7.30 -4.60
N ILE A 212 8.92 7.16 -5.80
CA ILE A 212 8.11 7.19 -7.03
C ILE A 212 7.81 5.73 -7.42
N TYR A 213 6.53 5.37 -7.49
CA TYR A 213 6.08 4.13 -8.07
C TYR A 213 5.55 4.41 -9.47
N LEU A 214 6.22 3.87 -10.49
CA LEU A 214 5.79 3.96 -11.88
C LEU A 214 4.92 2.76 -12.24
N ASN A 215 3.69 3.00 -12.72
CA ASN A 215 2.94 1.97 -13.45
C ASN A 215 3.79 1.45 -14.61
N PRO A 216 3.48 0.29 -15.23
CA PRO A 216 4.38 -0.36 -16.19
C PRO A 216 4.96 0.59 -17.24
N VAL A 217 6.25 0.47 -17.52
CA VAL A 217 7.00 1.35 -18.43
C VAL A 217 7.66 0.59 -19.60
N PHE A 218 7.54 -0.73 -19.59
CA PHE A 218 8.12 -1.56 -20.65
C PHE A 218 7.34 -1.44 -21.97
N VAL A 219 7.98 -1.83 -23.08
CA VAL A 219 7.32 -1.81 -24.40
C VAL A 219 5.97 -2.52 -24.33
N SER A 220 4.91 -1.84 -24.78
CA SER A 220 3.54 -2.34 -24.68
C SER A 220 2.60 -1.57 -25.61
N PRO A 221 1.60 -2.22 -26.24
CA PRO A 221 0.66 -1.57 -27.14
C PRO A 221 -0.44 -0.77 -26.46
N SER A 222 -0.67 -0.95 -25.14
CA SER A 222 -1.69 -0.19 -24.43
C SER A 222 -1.12 1.02 -23.69
N ASN A 223 -1.98 1.96 -23.33
CA ASN A 223 -1.57 3.10 -22.49
C ASN A 223 -1.29 2.69 -21.05
N HIS A 224 -1.89 1.60 -20.55
CA HIS A 224 -1.68 1.07 -19.20
C HIS A 224 -0.43 0.17 -19.08
N LYS A 225 0.01 -0.41 -20.18
CA LYS A 225 1.23 -1.23 -20.32
C LYS A 225 1.28 -2.52 -19.48
N TYR A 226 0.13 -3.02 -18.98
CA TYR A 226 0.03 -4.34 -18.34
C TYR A 226 0.06 -5.51 -19.35
N ASP A 227 0.07 -5.24 -20.63
CA ASP A 227 0.23 -6.18 -21.74
C ASP A 227 1.66 -6.10 -22.31
N CYS A 228 2.65 -6.40 -21.48
CA CYS A 228 4.07 -6.23 -21.78
C CYS A 228 4.47 -6.95 -23.05
N GLN A 229 5.16 -6.21 -23.95
CA GLN A 229 5.68 -6.68 -25.24
C GLN A 229 7.17 -7.05 -25.16
N ASP A 230 7.96 -6.33 -24.38
CA ASP A 230 9.39 -6.58 -24.18
C ASP A 230 9.84 -6.12 -22.79
N TYR A 231 10.19 -7.06 -21.90
CA TYR A 231 10.64 -6.79 -20.53
C TYR A 231 12.07 -6.22 -20.43
N ASP A 232 12.81 -6.25 -21.54
CA ASP A 232 14.21 -5.80 -21.56
C ASP A 232 14.34 -4.31 -21.87
N HIS A 233 13.28 -3.68 -22.35
CA HIS A 233 13.35 -2.31 -22.84
C HIS A 233 12.18 -1.45 -22.39
N ILE A 234 12.51 -0.19 -22.09
CA ILE A 234 11.53 0.87 -21.90
C ILE A 234 10.84 1.18 -23.22
N ASP A 235 9.52 1.41 -23.17
CA ASP A 235 8.75 1.72 -24.36
C ASP A 235 9.21 3.04 -25.00
N PRO A 236 9.62 3.02 -26.30
CA PRO A 236 10.02 4.24 -26.99
C PRO A 236 8.94 5.33 -27.03
N HIS A 237 7.65 4.98 -26.94
CA HIS A 237 6.55 5.95 -26.93
C HIS A 237 6.41 6.73 -25.59
N ILE A 238 7.10 6.30 -24.55
CA ILE A 238 7.30 7.07 -23.33
C ILE A 238 8.77 7.32 -23.05
N GLY A 239 9.64 6.84 -23.93
CA GLY A 239 11.08 6.94 -23.87
C GLY A 239 11.63 7.94 -24.89
N ARG A 240 12.56 7.46 -25.74
CA ARG A 240 13.19 8.29 -26.77
C ARG A 240 13.19 7.58 -28.11
N ILE A 241 12.60 8.20 -29.14
CA ILE A 241 12.61 7.73 -30.52
C ILE A 241 13.73 8.49 -31.26
N VAL A 242 14.73 7.76 -31.78
CA VAL A 242 15.85 8.31 -32.57
C VAL A 242 15.79 7.89 -34.02
N GLU A 243 15.06 6.82 -34.31
CA GLU A 243 14.77 6.32 -35.63
C GLU A 243 13.29 6.15 -35.84
N ASP A 244 12.74 6.82 -36.83
CA ASP A 244 11.32 6.77 -37.16
C ASP A 244 11.11 6.59 -38.65
N CYS A 245 9.90 6.29 -39.08
CA CYS A 245 9.52 6.23 -40.49
C CYS A 245 8.04 6.57 -40.65
N ASP A 246 7.65 6.88 -41.86
CA ASP A 246 6.23 6.91 -42.24
C ASP A 246 5.72 5.48 -42.39
N GLY A 247 4.43 5.28 -42.22
CA GLY A 247 3.82 3.95 -42.40
C GLY A 247 2.76 3.63 -41.36
N LEU A 248 1.81 4.55 -41.20
CA LEU A 248 0.58 4.31 -40.46
C LEU A 248 -0.29 3.28 -41.19
N LEU A 249 -1.12 2.56 -40.47
CA LEU A 249 -2.09 1.64 -41.06
C LEU A 249 -3.06 2.39 -41.98
N SER A 250 -3.36 1.77 -43.11
CA SER A 250 -4.42 2.28 -44.01
C SER A 250 -5.77 2.18 -43.35
N PRO A 251 -6.73 3.10 -43.62
CA PRO A 251 -8.06 3.02 -43.07
C PRO A 251 -8.72 1.66 -43.28
N GLY A 252 -9.09 0.99 -42.17
CA GLY A 252 -9.71 -0.34 -42.16
C GLY A 252 -8.72 -1.52 -42.22
N ASP A 253 -7.42 -1.27 -42.24
CA ASP A 253 -6.40 -2.31 -42.08
C ASP A 253 -6.25 -2.68 -40.61
N SER A 254 -6.30 -3.97 -40.30
CA SER A 254 -6.15 -4.53 -38.96
C SER A 254 -4.96 -5.48 -38.85
N ASP A 255 -4.15 -5.61 -39.89
CA ASP A 255 -2.94 -6.45 -39.91
C ASP A 255 -1.73 -5.63 -39.45
N ASN A 256 -1.30 -5.86 -38.23
CA ASN A 256 -0.20 -5.13 -37.61
C ASN A 256 1.17 -5.42 -38.32
N SER A 257 1.28 -6.46 -39.15
CA SER A 257 2.47 -6.63 -39.97
C SER A 257 2.67 -5.50 -41.00
N HIS A 258 1.63 -4.69 -41.23
CA HIS A 258 1.69 -3.48 -42.07
C HIS A 258 1.93 -2.20 -41.26
N ALA A 259 1.95 -2.26 -39.93
CA ALA A 259 2.16 -1.13 -39.04
C ALA A 259 3.64 -0.71 -38.99
N LEU A 260 4.16 -0.26 -40.13
CA LEU A 260 5.61 -0.08 -40.32
C LEU A 260 6.22 0.94 -39.36
N LYS A 261 5.48 2.01 -39.04
CA LYS A 261 5.91 3.02 -38.07
C LYS A 261 6.05 2.41 -36.67
N TYR A 262 5.00 1.73 -36.18
CA TYR A 262 5.03 1.04 -34.90
C TYR A 262 6.17 0.02 -34.83
N ILE A 263 6.26 -0.86 -35.85
CA ILE A 263 7.34 -1.85 -35.96
C ILE A 263 8.71 -1.18 -35.83
N ARG A 264 8.95 -0.10 -36.60
CA ARG A 264 10.21 0.64 -36.54
C ARG A 264 10.50 1.17 -35.16
N ARG A 265 9.53 1.78 -34.54
CA ARG A 265 9.66 2.39 -33.21
C ARG A 265 10.01 1.37 -32.13
N VAL A 266 9.34 0.19 -32.12
CA VAL A 266 9.45 -0.80 -31.02
C VAL A 266 10.43 -1.94 -31.29
N THR A 267 11.01 -2.05 -32.50
CA THR A 267 11.98 -3.12 -32.84
C THR A 267 13.38 -2.60 -33.18
N ASP A 268 13.54 -1.31 -33.54
CA ASP A 268 14.86 -0.74 -33.78
C ASP A 268 15.65 -0.62 -32.48
N LYS A 269 16.77 -1.32 -32.39
CA LYS A 269 17.59 -1.36 -31.15
C LYS A 269 18.08 0.01 -30.72
N ARG A 270 18.26 0.97 -31.63
CA ARG A 270 18.66 2.34 -31.28
C ARG A 270 17.60 3.06 -30.47
N ASN A 271 16.30 2.87 -30.81
CA ASN A 271 15.19 3.41 -30.04
C ASN A 271 15.10 2.77 -28.66
N LEU A 272 15.21 1.44 -28.60
CA LEU A 272 15.16 0.67 -27.36
C LEU A 272 16.30 1.05 -26.41
N GLU A 273 17.54 1.14 -26.92
CA GLU A 273 18.71 1.56 -26.15
C GLU A 273 18.62 3.03 -25.70
N ALA A 274 18.13 3.94 -26.58
CA ALA A 274 17.94 5.35 -26.24
C ALA A 274 16.89 5.53 -25.15
N SER A 275 15.83 4.74 -25.19
CA SER A 275 14.78 4.74 -24.15
C SER A 275 15.28 4.19 -22.82
N ASN A 276 16.03 3.09 -22.83
CA ASN A 276 16.71 2.57 -21.64
C ASN A 276 17.70 3.60 -21.06
N LYS A 277 18.40 4.35 -21.91
CA LYS A 277 19.31 5.40 -21.45
C LYS A 277 18.59 6.58 -20.81
N LEU A 278 17.46 7.02 -21.37
CA LEU A 278 16.63 8.05 -20.75
C LEU A 278 16.11 7.59 -19.37
N PHE A 279 15.70 6.33 -19.26
CA PHE A 279 15.25 5.78 -17.99
C PHE A 279 16.38 5.74 -16.95
N GLN A 280 17.59 5.34 -17.35
CA GLN A 280 18.77 5.42 -16.48
C GLN A 280 18.98 6.86 -15.97
N GLU A 281 18.93 7.84 -16.88
CA GLU A 281 19.06 9.27 -16.54
C GLU A 281 17.97 9.73 -15.54
N LEU A 282 16.73 9.27 -15.74
CA LEU A 282 15.62 9.55 -14.82
C LEU A 282 15.90 8.97 -13.42
N VAL A 283 16.32 7.71 -13.31
CA VAL A 283 16.65 7.08 -12.03
C VAL A 283 17.79 7.83 -11.32
N GLU A 284 18.84 8.21 -12.06
CA GLU A 284 19.95 9.02 -11.52
C GLU A 284 19.47 10.36 -10.98
N GLU A 285 18.54 11.03 -11.67
CA GLU A 285 17.96 12.31 -11.23
C GLU A 285 17.02 12.16 -10.01
N ILE A 286 16.26 11.07 -9.94
CA ILE A 286 15.44 10.71 -8.76
C ILE A 286 16.36 10.51 -7.54
N HIS A 287 17.40 9.70 -7.68
CA HIS A 287 18.36 9.43 -6.60
C HIS A 287 19.13 10.68 -6.18
N ARG A 288 19.51 11.55 -7.12
CA ARG A 288 20.18 12.83 -6.82
C ARG A 288 19.33 13.73 -5.90
N ARG A 289 18.01 13.64 -5.98
CA ARG A 289 17.08 14.34 -5.09
C ARG A 289 16.79 13.60 -3.78
N GLY A 290 17.42 12.45 -3.54
CA GLY A 290 17.22 11.64 -2.35
C GLY A 290 15.93 10.80 -2.37
N MET A 291 15.25 10.74 -3.51
CA MET A 291 14.06 9.89 -3.71
C MET A 291 14.45 8.50 -4.22
N LYS A 292 13.51 7.57 -4.16
CA LYS A 292 13.61 6.18 -4.62
C LYS A 292 12.62 5.93 -5.76
N VAL A 293 12.82 4.82 -6.50
CA VAL A 293 11.90 4.44 -7.58
C VAL A 293 11.61 2.94 -7.57
N ILE A 294 10.33 2.59 -7.73
CA ILE A 294 9.83 1.21 -7.82
C ILE A 294 9.21 1.01 -9.21
N LEU A 295 9.56 -0.11 -9.87
CA LEU A 295 8.95 -0.53 -11.13
C LEU A 295 7.81 -1.52 -10.92
N ASP A 296 6.89 -1.55 -11.89
CA ASP A 296 5.81 -2.53 -11.96
C ASP A 296 6.25 -3.77 -12.75
N GLY A 297 6.21 -4.93 -12.12
CA GLY A 297 6.59 -6.22 -12.68
C GLY A 297 5.36 -7.04 -13.05
N VAL A 298 4.97 -7.01 -14.31
CA VAL A 298 3.84 -7.78 -14.84
C VAL A 298 4.35 -9.14 -15.31
N PHE A 299 4.53 -10.08 -14.39
CA PHE A 299 5.17 -11.38 -14.67
C PHE A 299 4.22 -12.56 -14.78
N ASN A 300 2.94 -12.39 -14.40
CA ASN A 300 1.94 -13.46 -14.51
C ASN A 300 1.56 -13.78 -15.98
N HIS A 301 1.53 -12.78 -16.83
CA HIS A 301 1.15 -12.83 -18.23
C HIS A 301 1.97 -11.83 -19.04
N CYS A 302 1.90 -11.91 -20.36
CA CYS A 302 2.44 -10.89 -21.25
C CYS A 302 1.34 -10.37 -22.21
N GLY A 303 1.68 -9.45 -23.11
CA GLY A 303 0.77 -9.01 -24.16
C GLY A 303 0.78 -9.94 -25.38
N SER A 304 -0.25 -9.89 -26.21
CA SER A 304 -0.30 -10.61 -27.50
C SER A 304 0.77 -10.10 -28.50
N PHE A 305 1.23 -8.88 -28.32
CA PHE A 305 2.32 -8.25 -29.06
C PHE A 305 3.72 -8.72 -28.60
N ASN A 306 3.82 -9.41 -27.46
CA ASN A 306 5.10 -9.80 -26.88
C ASN A 306 5.98 -10.58 -27.86
N LYS A 307 7.26 -10.24 -27.92
CA LYS A 307 8.25 -10.86 -28.85
C LYS A 307 8.33 -12.39 -28.72
N TRP A 308 7.99 -12.95 -27.56
CA TRP A 308 7.97 -14.42 -27.37
C TRP A 308 6.73 -15.06 -27.96
N MET A 309 5.59 -14.36 -27.97
CA MET A 309 4.32 -14.80 -28.57
C MET A 309 4.22 -14.40 -30.04
N ASP A 310 4.40 -13.11 -30.34
CA ASP A 310 4.31 -12.46 -31.65
C ASP A 310 2.99 -12.77 -32.39
N ARG A 311 1.86 -12.77 -31.68
CA ARG A 311 0.54 -12.97 -32.29
C ARG A 311 0.26 -11.90 -33.36
N GLU A 312 0.69 -10.69 -33.11
CA GLU A 312 0.43 -9.52 -33.97
C GLU A 312 1.46 -9.38 -35.09
N ARG A 313 2.44 -10.30 -35.20
CA ARG A 313 3.44 -10.40 -36.29
C ARG A 313 4.31 -9.15 -36.40
N ILE A 314 4.66 -8.56 -35.28
CA ILE A 314 5.53 -7.40 -35.19
C ILE A 314 6.98 -7.77 -35.42
N TYR A 315 7.41 -8.94 -34.93
CA TYR A 315 8.80 -9.40 -34.94
C TYR A 315 9.10 -10.44 -36.03
N GLU A 316 8.09 -11.09 -36.61
CA GLU A 316 8.21 -12.23 -37.54
C GLU A 316 9.25 -12.02 -38.68
N ASN A 317 9.33 -10.79 -39.19
CA ASN A 317 10.20 -10.43 -40.34
C ASN A 317 11.29 -9.43 -39.94
N GLN A 318 11.56 -9.22 -38.65
CA GLN A 318 12.59 -8.28 -38.21
C GLN A 318 13.95 -8.98 -38.04
N GLU A 319 14.99 -8.37 -38.54
CA GLU A 319 16.36 -8.89 -38.38
C GLU A 319 16.80 -8.84 -36.90
N GLY A 320 17.35 -9.94 -36.42
CA GLY A 320 17.84 -10.06 -35.05
C GLY A 320 16.77 -10.42 -34.00
N TYR A 321 15.58 -10.85 -34.47
CA TYR A 321 14.54 -11.41 -33.64
C TYR A 321 14.21 -12.85 -34.08
N GLU A 322 13.94 -13.70 -33.09
CA GLU A 322 13.44 -15.05 -33.29
C GLU A 322 11.93 -15.04 -33.57
N LYS A 323 11.42 -16.05 -34.24
CA LYS A 323 9.97 -16.19 -34.43
C LYS A 323 9.27 -16.49 -33.16
N GLY A 324 8.15 -15.78 -32.88
CA GLY A 324 7.32 -16.01 -31.73
C GLY A 324 6.64 -17.37 -31.73
N ALA A 325 6.19 -17.80 -30.54
CA ALA A 325 5.54 -19.09 -30.33
C ALA A 325 4.20 -19.23 -31.06
N TYR A 326 3.49 -18.14 -31.31
CA TYR A 326 2.29 -18.13 -32.16
C TYR A 326 2.61 -18.44 -33.60
N VAL A 327 3.71 -17.89 -34.11
CA VAL A 327 4.09 -17.95 -35.51
C VAL A 327 4.61 -19.34 -35.93
N SER A 328 5.43 -19.98 -35.07
CA SER A 328 6.12 -21.23 -35.44
C SER A 328 6.15 -22.23 -34.28
N ALA A 329 5.93 -23.52 -34.63
CA ALA A 329 6.14 -24.63 -33.69
C ALA A 329 7.61 -24.78 -33.26
N ASP A 330 8.55 -24.33 -34.11
CA ASP A 330 10.00 -24.40 -33.85
C ASP A 330 10.53 -23.16 -33.11
N SER A 331 9.65 -22.29 -32.63
CA SER A 331 10.02 -21.12 -31.83
C SER A 331 10.81 -21.52 -30.59
N PRO A 332 11.93 -20.83 -30.24
CA PRO A 332 12.62 -21.05 -28.98
C PRO A 332 11.72 -20.72 -27.77
N TYR A 333 10.71 -19.90 -27.95
CA TYR A 333 9.76 -19.50 -26.90
C TYR A 333 8.55 -20.42 -26.80
N ARG A 334 8.55 -21.55 -27.52
CA ARG A 334 7.40 -22.46 -27.58
C ARG A 334 6.93 -22.96 -26.20
N SER A 335 7.87 -23.24 -25.30
CA SER A 335 7.59 -23.71 -23.94
C SER A 335 7.11 -22.61 -22.98
N PHE A 336 7.21 -21.33 -23.38
CA PHE A 336 6.77 -20.20 -22.54
C PHE A 336 5.25 -20.12 -22.44
N PHE A 337 4.53 -20.85 -23.29
CA PHE A 337 3.08 -20.81 -23.38
C PHE A 337 2.51 -22.23 -23.49
N CYS A 338 1.31 -22.41 -22.92
CA CYS A 338 0.54 -23.64 -23.05
C CYS A 338 -0.37 -23.55 -24.28
N PHE A 339 -0.19 -24.46 -25.25
CA PHE A 339 -1.03 -24.54 -26.44
C PHE A 339 -1.90 -25.80 -26.43
N GLN A 340 -3.20 -25.68 -26.66
CA GLN A 340 -4.17 -26.76 -26.59
C GLN A 340 -4.13 -27.71 -27.81
N ASP A 341 -3.83 -27.18 -29.02
CA ASP A 341 -3.77 -27.96 -30.26
C ASP A 341 -2.39 -27.83 -30.93
N GLN A 342 -1.62 -28.90 -30.90
CA GLN A 342 -0.26 -28.98 -31.46
C GLN A 342 -0.23 -29.01 -32.99
N ASN A 343 -1.37 -29.14 -33.69
CA ASN A 343 -1.46 -29.24 -35.14
C ASN A 343 -1.87 -27.94 -35.82
N ARG A 344 -1.96 -26.85 -35.10
CA ARG A 344 -2.51 -25.57 -35.56
C ARG A 344 -1.47 -24.60 -36.13
N TRP A 345 -0.18 -24.94 -36.07
CA TRP A 345 0.84 -24.11 -36.69
C TRP A 345 0.83 -24.18 -38.21
N PRO A 346 1.29 -23.09 -38.91
CA PRO A 346 1.69 -21.79 -38.33
C PRO A 346 0.51 -20.97 -37.82
N TYR A 347 0.82 -19.97 -36.96
CA TYR A 347 -0.13 -19.04 -36.38
C TYR A 347 -1.16 -19.73 -35.48
N ASN A 348 -0.67 -20.36 -34.41
CA ASN A 348 -1.49 -21.14 -33.49
C ASN A 348 -2.22 -20.28 -32.46
N PRO A 349 -3.56 -20.13 -32.53
CA PRO A 349 -4.34 -19.30 -31.62
C PRO A 349 -4.81 -20.04 -30.35
N THR A 350 -4.37 -21.30 -30.15
CA THR A 350 -4.89 -22.17 -29.06
C THR A 350 -4.09 -22.08 -27.77
N TYR A 351 -3.44 -20.95 -27.50
CA TYR A 351 -2.73 -20.71 -26.26
C TYR A 351 -3.66 -20.29 -25.13
N ASP A 352 -3.22 -20.50 -23.89
CA ASP A 352 -3.96 -20.08 -22.71
C ASP A 352 -3.80 -18.59 -22.47
N GLY A 353 -4.90 -17.89 -22.22
CA GLY A 353 -4.94 -16.48 -21.81
C GLY A 353 -5.32 -16.35 -20.35
N TRP A 354 -4.73 -15.37 -19.66
CA TRP A 354 -5.13 -15.02 -18.30
C TRP A 354 -6.58 -14.55 -18.31
N TRP A 355 -7.41 -15.16 -17.44
CA TRP A 355 -8.86 -14.99 -17.42
C TRP A 355 -9.53 -15.17 -18.80
N THR A 356 -8.97 -16.03 -19.65
CA THR A 356 -9.43 -16.30 -21.02
C THR A 356 -9.26 -15.14 -22.01
N HIS A 357 -8.53 -14.08 -21.63
CA HIS A 357 -8.23 -12.98 -22.56
C HIS A 357 -7.11 -13.39 -23.51
N ASP A 358 -7.40 -13.42 -24.79
CA ASP A 358 -6.44 -13.76 -25.84
C ASP A 358 -5.39 -12.66 -26.08
N THR A 359 -5.64 -11.44 -25.60
CA THR A 359 -4.67 -10.35 -25.60
C THR A 359 -3.65 -10.42 -24.47
N LEU A 360 -3.87 -11.31 -23.46
CA LEU A 360 -3.03 -11.49 -22.30
C LEU A 360 -2.59 -12.97 -22.15
N PRO A 361 -1.65 -13.45 -23.03
CA PRO A 361 -1.13 -14.81 -22.95
C PRO A 361 -0.59 -15.13 -21.56
N LYS A 362 -1.07 -16.22 -20.95
CA LYS A 362 -0.61 -16.71 -19.65
C LYS A 362 0.76 -17.35 -19.81
N LEU A 363 1.73 -17.00 -18.95
CA LEU A 363 3.08 -17.55 -18.96
C LEU A 363 3.12 -18.91 -18.26
N ASN A 364 3.81 -19.89 -18.90
CA ASN A 364 3.85 -21.30 -18.50
C ASN A 364 5.14 -21.66 -17.76
N TYR A 365 5.27 -21.19 -16.54
CA TYR A 365 6.47 -21.33 -15.72
C TYR A 365 6.81 -22.77 -15.34
N GLU A 366 5.78 -23.60 -14.95
CA GLU A 366 5.99 -24.97 -14.48
C GLU A 366 6.61 -25.89 -15.53
N GLU A 367 6.41 -25.60 -16.82
CA GLU A 367 6.94 -26.41 -17.91
C GLU A 367 8.15 -25.78 -18.63
N SER A 368 8.62 -24.60 -18.16
CA SER A 368 9.71 -23.85 -18.81
C SER A 368 10.71 -23.27 -17.81
N GLU A 369 11.78 -24.01 -17.53
CA GLU A 369 12.93 -23.52 -16.75
C GLU A 369 13.60 -22.29 -17.41
N GLU A 370 13.55 -22.21 -18.74
CA GLU A 370 14.11 -21.07 -19.47
C GLU A 370 13.30 -19.81 -19.24
N LEU A 371 11.96 -19.89 -19.22
CA LEU A 371 11.09 -18.78 -18.85
C LEU A 371 11.39 -18.31 -17.42
N CYS A 372 11.44 -19.24 -16.46
CA CYS A 372 11.79 -18.93 -15.08
C CYS A 372 13.09 -18.12 -15.00
N ARG A 373 14.14 -18.62 -15.66
CA ARG A 373 15.45 -17.98 -15.69
C ARG A 373 15.38 -16.59 -16.34
N THR A 374 14.66 -16.48 -17.45
CA THR A 374 14.50 -15.20 -18.19
C THR A 374 13.86 -14.14 -17.32
N ILE A 375 12.77 -14.47 -16.60
CA ILE A 375 12.09 -13.51 -15.71
C ILE A 375 12.93 -13.18 -14.47
N LEU A 376 13.64 -14.15 -13.90
CA LEU A 376 14.58 -13.90 -12.80
C LEU A 376 15.71 -12.95 -13.26
N ASP A 377 16.21 -13.09 -14.47
CA ASP A 377 17.22 -12.19 -15.04
C ASP A 377 16.67 -10.78 -15.30
N VAL A 378 15.41 -10.65 -15.71
CA VAL A 378 14.71 -9.36 -15.77
C VAL A 378 14.63 -8.72 -14.37
N GLY A 379 14.21 -9.50 -13.37
CA GLY A 379 14.15 -9.04 -11.97
C GLY A 379 15.49 -8.50 -11.47
N ARG A 380 16.59 -9.21 -11.77
CA ARG A 380 17.96 -8.81 -11.44
C ARG A 380 18.42 -7.58 -12.21
N LYS A 381 18.16 -7.54 -13.52
CA LYS A 381 18.66 -6.52 -14.44
C LYS A 381 18.34 -5.10 -13.96
N TRP A 382 17.07 -4.84 -13.69
CA TRP A 382 16.60 -3.48 -13.41
C TRP A 382 17.01 -2.96 -12.02
N VAL A 383 17.23 -3.84 -11.04
CA VAL A 383 17.75 -3.46 -9.72
C VAL A 383 19.26 -3.37 -9.65
N SER A 384 19.96 -3.73 -10.76
CA SER A 384 21.43 -3.70 -10.90
C SER A 384 21.89 -2.49 -11.70
N PRO A 385 23.21 -2.13 -11.60
CA PRO A 385 23.79 -1.17 -12.52
C PRO A 385 23.60 -1.59 -13.99
N PRO A 386 23.30 -0.65 -14.91
CA PRO A 386 23.31 0.81 -14.70
C PRO A 386 21.98 1.39 -14.22
N TYR A 387 20.90 0.60 -14.11
CA TYR A 387 19.55 1.11 -13.84
C TYR A 387 19.35 1.43 -12.34
N ASN A 388 19.78 0.52 -11.44
CA ASN A 388 19.74 0.71 -9.98
C ASN A 388 18.34 1.07 -9.42
N VAL A 389 17.28 0.48 -9.96
CA VAL A 389 15.91 0.66 -9.42
C VAL A 389 15.85 0.11 -8.00
N ASP A 390 15.07 0.75 -7.13
CA ASP A 390 15.01 0.43 -5.71
C ASP A 390 14.02 -0.69 -5.36
N GLY A 391 13.33 -1.23 -6.33
CA GLY A 391 12.46 -2.39 -6.12
C GLY A 391 11.39 -2.63 -7.16
N TRP A 392 10.57 -3.63 -6.86
CA TRP A 392 9.48 -4.11 -7.69
C TRP A 392 8.13 -4.03 -6.96
N ARG A 393 7.12 -3.52 -7.64
CA ARG A 393 5.72 -3.87 -7.36
C ARG A 393 5.34 -5.02 -8.29
N LEU A 394 4.77 -6.06 -7.77
CA LEU A 394 4.44 -7.27 -8.51
C LEU A 394 2.94 -7.31 -8.80
N ASP A 395 2.60 -7.24 -10.09
CA ASP A 395 1.25 -7.31 -10.59
C ASP A 395 0.66 -8.72 -10.37
N VAL A 396 -0.57 -8.78 -9.83
CA VAL A 396 -1.32 -10.02 -9.54
C VAL A 396 -0.43 -11.18 -9.05
N ALA A 397 0.43 -10.87 -8.08
CA ALA A 397 1.53 -11.74 -7.67
C ALA A 397 1.11 -13.16 -7.25
N ALA A 398 -0.07 -13.30 -6.64
CA ALA A 398 -0.60 -14.60 -6.23
C ALA A 398 -1.07 -15.48 -7.40
N ASP A 399 -1.32 -14.89 -8.58
CA ASP A 399 -1.79 -15.61 -9.78
C ASP A 399 -0.65 -16.21 -10.61
N LEU A 400 0.62 -15.86 -10.32
CA LEU A 400 1.76 -16.36 -11.10
C LEU A 400 1.89 -17.87 -11.00
N GLY A 401 2.10 -18.51 -12.15
CA GLY A 401 2.13 -19.96 -12.28
C GLY A 401 0.73 -20.58 -12.38
N HIS A 402 0.63 -21.90 -12.25
CA HIS A 402 -0.62 -22.65 -12.33
C HIS A 402 -0.92 -23.41 -11.03
N SER A 403 0.01 -23.41 -10.07
CA SER A 403 -0.17 -24.03 -8.76
C SER A 403 0.36 -23.12 -7.64
N ASN A 404 -0.27 -23.23 -6.48
CA ASN A 404 0.14 -22.45 -5.30
C ASN A 404 1.56 -22.81 -4.84
N ASP A 405 1.91 -24.08 -4.87
CA ASP A 405 3.24 -24.56 -4.47
C ASP A 405 4.32 -23.98 -5.38
N PHE A 406 4.05 -23.93 -6.69
CA PHE A 406 4.97 -23.31 -7.64
C PHE A 406 5.07 -21.80 -7.44
N ASN A 407 3.95 -21.12 -7.18
CA ASN A 407 3.92 -19.67 -6.90
C ASN A 407 4.87 -19.32 -5.75
N HIS A 408 4.75 -20.02 -4.61
CA HIS A 408 5.66 -19.84 -3.48
C HIS A 408 7.12 -20.15 -3.83
N HIS A 409 7.36 -21.25 -4.57
CA HIS A 409 8.71 -21.60 -5.02
C HIS A 409 9.33 -20.48 -5.88
N PHE A 410 8.59 -19.97 -6.85
CA PHE A 410 9.08 -18.92 -7.75
C PHE A 410 9.40 -17.61 -7.00
N TRP A 411 8.53 -17.17 -6.09
CA TRP A 411 8.77 -15.93 -5.35
C TRP A 411 9.97 -16.02 -4.39
N LYS A 412 10.28 -17.19 -3.87
CA LYS A 412 11.52 -17.43 -3.11
C LYS A 412 12.76 -17.26 -3.98
N GLU A 413 12.76 -17.85 -5.17
CA GLU A 413 13.84 -17.70 -6.14
C GLU A 413 13.96 -16.25 -6.64
N PHE A 414 12.84 -15.58 -6.89
CA PHE A 414 12.81 -14.17 -7.28
C PHE A 414 13.40 -13.28 -6.19
N ARG A 415 12.95 -13.46 -4.94
CA ARG A 415 13.54 -12.73 -3.80
C ARG A 415 15.04 -12.96 -3.71
N ARG A 416 15.48 -14.20 -3.73
CA ARG A 416 16.90 -14.53 -3.68
C ARG A 416 17.68 -13.80 -4.76
N THR A 417 17.19 -13.86 -6.00
CA THR A 417 17.81 -13.23 -7.16
C THR A 417 17.90 -11.71 -7.05
N VAL A 418 16.81 -11.07 -6.64
CA VAL A 418 16.74 -9.61 -6.48
C VAL A 418 17.62 -9.15 -5.32
N LYS A 419 17.54 -9.82 -4.15
CA LYS A 419 18.31 -9.43 -2.96
C LYS A 419 19.81 -9.72 -3.10
N GLU A 420 20.21 -10.72 -3.89
CA GLU A 420 21.63 -10.93 -4.24
C GLU A 420 22.18 -9.79 -5.10
N ALA A 421 21.35 -9.22 -5.98
CA ALA A 421 21.73 -8.09 -6.84
C ALA A 421 21.72 -6.75 -6.09
N ASN A 422 20.66 -6.53 -5.30
CA ASN A 422 20.47 -5.34 -4.49
C ASN A 422 19.75 -5.70 -3.18
N PRO A 423 20.47 -5.86 -2.05
CA PRO A 423 19.87 -6.23 -0.76
C PRO A 423 18.81 -5.25 -0.26
N GLU A 424 18.89 -3.99 -0.67
CA GLU A 424 17.96 -2.92 -0.30
C GLU A 424 16.78 -2.76 -1.27
N ALA A 425 16.71 -3.56 -2.35
CA ALA A 425 15.56 -3.52 -3.26
C ALA A 425 14.32 -4.11 -2.58
N VAL A 426 13.20 -3.40 -2.64
CA VAL A 426 11.92 -3.87 -2.10
C VAL A 426 11.20 -4.80 -3.07
N ILE A 427 10.47 -5.76 -2.53
CA ILE A 427 9.52 -6.62 -3.24
C ILE A 427 8.14 -6.40 -2.62
N LEU A 428 7.34 -5.57 -3.29
CA LEU A 428 6.00 -5.17 -2.88
C LEU A 428 4.98 -5.86 -3.79
N ALA A 429 4.05 -6.62 -3.25
CA ALA A 429 3.10 -7.38 -4.06
C ALA A 429 1.71 -6.74 -4.10
N GLU A 430 1.06 -6.79 -5.25
CA GLU A 430 -0.37 -6.65 -5.32
C GLU A 430 -1.02 -7.98 -4.91
N HIS A 431 -1.86 -7.92 -3.88
CA HIS A 431 -2.62 -9.06 -3.40
C HIS A 431 -3.89 -8.61 -2.69
N TYR A 432 -4.99 -9.29 -2.99
CA TYR A 432 -6.27 -9.17 -2.28
C TYR A 432 -6.41 -10.32 -1.29
N GLY A 433 -6.83 -10.03 -0.07
CA GLY A 433 -6.99 -11.02 0.98
C GLY A 433 -5.76 -11.18 1.88
N ASN A 434 -5.62 -12.33 2.54
CA ASN A 434 -4.58 -12.56 3.53
C ASN A 434 -3.21 -12.88 2.89
N PRO A 435 -2.18 -12.00 3.00
CA PRO A 435 -0.86 -12.20 2.42
C PRO A 435 0.11 -13.00 3.31
N GLU A 436 -0.31 -13.45 4.50
CA GLU A 436 0.55 -14.03 5.54
C GLU A 436 1.49 -15.14 5.03
N SER A 437 0.99 -16.00 4.10
CA SER A 437 1.79 -17.11 3.58
C SER A 437 3.02 -16.67 2.77
N TRP A 438 3.01 -15.48 2.19
CA TRP A 438 4.12 -14.89 1.42
C TRP A 438 4.99 -13.94 2.23
N LEU A 439 4.54 -13.52 3.42
CA LEU A 439 5.26 -12.58 4.28
C LEU A 439 6.05 -13.28 5.39
N ARG A 440 6.77 -14.36 5.04
CA ARG A 440 7.55 -15.18 6.00
C ARG A 440 9.05 -14.89 5.97
N GLY A 441 9.46 -13.87 5.21
CA GLY A 441 10.84 -13.42 5.12
C GLY A 441 11.63 -13.97 3.93
N ASP A 442 11.04 -14.87 3.16
CA ASP A 442 11.68 -15.53 2.02
C ASP A 442 11.01 -15.26 0.66
N GLU A 443 9.91 -14.46 0.64
CA GLU A 443 9.17 -14.10 -0.56
C GLU A 443 8.98 -12.58 -0.68
N TRP A 444 7.78 -12.04 -0.38
CA TRP A 444 7.54 -10.59 -0.46
C TRP A 444 7.98 -9.85 0.80
N ASP A 445 8.34 -8.57 0.65
CA ASP A 445 8.63 -7.69 1.78
C ASP A 445 7.35 -7.09 2.36
N THR A 446 6.40 -6.70 1.49
CA THR A 446 5.15 -6.03 1.87
C THR A 446 4.14 -6.10 0.72
N VAL A 447 2.97 -5.48 0.92
CA VAL A 447 1.86 -5.49 -0.03
C VAL A 447 1.23 -4.11 -0.25
N MET A 448 0.47 -3.96 -1.35
CA MET A 448 -0.53 -2.92 -1.48
C MET A 448 -1.61 -3.17 -0.43
N ASN A 449 -1.87 -2.19 0.45
CA ASN A 449 -2.65 -2.39 1.66
C ASN A 449 -4.15 -2.19 1.43
N TYR A 450 -4.76 -3.08 0.67
CA TYR A 450 -6.19 -3.01 0.36
C TYR A 450 -7.06 -3.29 1.58
N ASP A 451 -6.87 -4.46 2.21
CA ASP A 451 -7.77 -4.95 3.25
C ASP A 451 -7.53 -4.27 4.61
N ALA A 452 -6.26 -3.96 4.95
CA ALA A 452 -5.91 -3.31 6.22
C ALA A 452 -5.84 -1.78 6.13
N PHE A 453 -6.27 -1.17 5.00
CA PHE A 453 -6.31 0.29 4.87
C PHE A 453 -7.37 0.78 3.87
N MET A 454 -7.17 0.56 2.54
CA MET A 454 -7.98 1.22 1.51
C MET A 454 -9.48 0.96 1.66
N GLU A 455 -9.87 -0.31 1.77
CA GLU A 455 -11.27 -0.70 1.82
C GLU A 455 -11.96 -0.22 3.09
N PRO A 456 -11.43 -0.46 4.32
CA PRO A 456 -12.05 0.03 5.54
C PRO A 456 -12.18 1.56 5.58
N VAL A 457 -11.14 2.31 5.19
CA VAL A 457 -11.20 3.77 5.13
C VAL A 457 -12.27 4.24 4.13
N THR A 458 -12.34 3.60 2.98
CA THR A 458 -13.30 3.92 1.93
C THR A 458 -14.74 3.79 2.43
N TRP A 459 -15.14 2.59 2.86
CA TRP A 459 -16.55 2.40 3.25
C TRP A 459 -16.91 3.06 4.58
N PHE A 460 -15.96 3.23 5.51
CA PHE A 460 -16.21 3.94 6.76
C PHE A 460 -16.56 5.41 6.50
N LEU A 461 -15.74 6.11 5.69
CA LEU A 461 -15.94 7.54 5.43
C LEU A 461 -17.02 7.83 4.39
N THR A 462 -17.22 6.94 3.43
CA THR A 462 -18.07 7.23 2.26
C THR A 462 -19.25 6.27 2.08
N GLY A 463 -19.25 5.12 2.72
CA GLY A 463 -20.20 4.04 2.43
C GLY A 463 -20.01 3.37 1.08
N MET A 464 -19.08 3.86 0.26
CA MET A 464 -18.84 3.31 -1.07
C MET A 464 -17.88 2.12 -1.02
N GLU A 465 -18.08 1.19 -1.93
CA GLU A 465 -17.08 0.18 -2.29
C GLU A 465 -16.00 0.82 -3.19
N LYS A 466 -14.78 0.26 -3.24
CA LYS A 466 -13.60 0.83 -3.90
C LYS A 466 -13.77 1.15 -5.39
N HIS A 467 -14.63 0.45 -6.12
CA HIS A 467 -14.93 0.73 -7.53
C HIS A 467 -16.12 1.68 -7.74
N SER A 468 -16.80 2.10 -6.67
CA SER A 468 -18.08 2.81 -6.73
C SER A 468 -19.22 2.00 -7.37
N ASP A 469 -19.14 0.66 -7.29
CA ASP A 469 -20.18 -0.24 -7.81
C ASP A 469 -21.30 -0.51 -6.81
N GLU A 470 -21.03 -0.32 -5.52
CA GLU A 470 -21.97 -0.59 -4.43
C GLU A 470 -21.89 0.50 -3.35
N TYR A 471 -23.03 0.82 -2.75
CA TYR A 471 -23.14 1.62 -1.54
C TYR A 471 -23.51 0.74 -0.35
N ARG A 472 -22.67 0.72 0.68
CA ARG A 472 -22.76 -0.12 1.88
C ARG A 472 -23.27 0.71 3.06
N GLU A 473 -24.58 0.90 3.14
CA GLU A 473 -25.23 1.64 4.24
C GLU A 473 -24.91 1.03 5.63
N ASP A 474 -24.73 -0.29 5.70
CA ASP A 474 -24.39 -1.03 6.91
C ASP A 474 -22.96 -0.75 7.42
N LEU A 475 -22.06 -0.33 6.55
CA LEU A 475 -20.67 -0.02 6.86
C LEU A 475 -20.40 1.50 6.97
N TYR A 476 -21.25 2.34 6.38
CA TYR A 476 -21.07 3.78 6.41
C TYR A 476 -21.11 4.32 7.85
N GLY A 477 -20.01 4.91 8.28
CA GLY A 477 -19.84 5.44 9.63
C GLY A 477 -19.83 4.40 10.74
N ASN A 478 -19.79 3.11 10.41
CA ASN A 478 -19.74 2.03 11.39
C ASN A 478 -18.32 1.85 11.92
N SER A 479 -18.00 2.59 12.99
CA SER A 479 -16.67 2.58 13.60
C SER A 479 -16.29 1.23 14.25
N GLU A 480 -17.27 0.46 14.73
CA GLU A 480 -17.00 -0.88 15.28
C GLU A 480 -16.57 -1.85 14.18
N ALA A 481 -17.26 -1.83 13.04
CA ALA A 481 -16.87 -2.61 11.87
C ALA A 481 -15.48 -2.18 11.34
N PHE A 482 -15.21 -0.86 11.29
CA PHE A 482 -13.92 -0.33 10.91
C PHE A 482 -12.79 -0.82 11.82
N ILE A 483 -12.94 -0.68 13.13
CA ILE A 483 -11.95 -1.14 14.12
C ILE A 483 -11.74 -2.65 14.01
N GLY A 484 -12.82 -3.41 13.84
CA GLY A 484 -12.76 -4.86 13.68
C GLY A 484 -12.00 -5.28 12.43
N ALA A 485 -12.29 -4.67 11.27
CA ALA A 485 -11.62 -4.94 10.01
C ALA A 485 -10.13 -4.57 10.07
N MET A 486 -9.81 -3.36 10.55
CA MET A 486 -8.41 -2.91 10.67
C MET A 486 -7.59 -3.83 11.56
N LYS A 487 -8.11 -4.20 12.74
CA LYS A 487 -7.42 -5.14 13.64
C LYS A 487 -7.23 -6.50 13.00
N HIS A 488 -8.27 -7.04 12.35
CA HIS A 488 -8.22 -8.36 11.73
C HIS A 488 -7.17 -8.43 10.60
N HIS A 489 -7.18 -7.45 9.70
CA HIS A 489 -6.29 -7.49 8.55
C HIS A 489 -4.84 -7.07 8.89
N MET A 490 -4.65 -6.14 9.84
CA MET A 490 -3.30 -5.79 10.30
C MET A 490 -2.57 -6.96 10.98
N GLN A 491 -3.28 -7.93 11.56
CA GLN A 491 -2.67 -9.11 12.17
C GLN A 491 -1.93 -10.01 11.18
N SER A 492 -2.34 -10.00 9.90
CA SER A 492 -1.68 -10.75 8.84
C SER A 492 -0.39 -10.07 8.32
N LEU A 493 -0.06 -8.89 8.83
CA LEU A 493 1.12 -8.11 8.47
C LEU A 493 2.09 -8.07 9.65
N HIS A 494 3.30 -8.59 9.48
CA HIS A 494 4.36 -8.38 10.46
C HIS A 494 4.73 -6.89 10.51
N MET A 495 5.29 -6.43 11.63
CA MET A 495 5.56 -4.99 11.82
C MET A 495 6.40 -4.38 10.69
N GLY A 496 7.43 -5.09 10.21
CA GLY A 496 8.23 -4.63 9.07
C GLY A 496 7.38 -4.47 7.80
N ALA A 497 6.55 -5.47 7.48
CA ALA A 497 5.63 -5.42 6.35
C ALA A 497 4.59 -4.30 6.51
N LEU A 498 4.01 -4.16 7.71
CA LEU A 498 3.05 -3.11 8.01
C LEU A 498 3.65 -1.71 7.83
N TYR A 499 4.88 -1.48 8.32
CA TYR A 499 5.55 -0.18 8.18
C TYR A 499 5.86 0.19 6.73
N GLY A 500 6.03 -0.79 5.84
CA GLY A 500 6.23 -0.60 4.41
C GLY A 500 4.95 -0.76 3.57
N ALA A 501 3.82 -1.12 4.17
CA ALA A 501 2.58 -1.39 3.45
C ALA A 501 2.05 -0.13 2.76
N MET A 502 1.62 -0.29 1.52
CA MET A 502 1.20 0.79 0.63
C MET A 502 -0.21 1.28 0.98
N ASN A 503 -0.29 2.32 1.83
CA ASN A 503 -1.55 2.91 2.29
C ASN A 503 -2.06 3.91 1.26
N GLU A 504 -2.89 3.47 0.32
CA GLU A 504 -3.45 4.29 -0.75
C GLU A 504 -4.96 4.54 -0.56
N LEU A 505 -5.43 5.69 -1.02
CA LEU A 505 -6.86 6.02 -1.08
C LEU A 505 -7.44 5.73 -2.46
N SER A 506 -6.64 5.93 -3.50
CA SER A 506 -6.98 5.65 -4.90
C SER A 506 -5.79 4.99 -5.59
N ASN A 507 -6.06 4.28 -6.69
CA ASN A 507 -5.04 3.81 -7.61
C ASN A 507 -5.59 3.74 -9.05
N HIS A 508 -4.83 3.16 -9.96
CA HIS A 508 -5.16 3.09 -11.39
C HIS A 508 -6.32 2.14 -11.74
N ASP A 509 -6.77 1.28 -10.83
CA ASP A 509 -7.88 0.34 -11.02
C ASP A 509 -9.17 0.77 -10.33
N HIS A 510 -9.07 1.50 -9.22
CA HIS A 510 -10.20 1.87 -8.39
C HIS A 510 -10.70 3.29 -8.69
N SER A 511 -11.94 3.60 -8.32
CA SER A 511 -12.44 4.97 -8.42
C SER A 511 -11.61 5.92 -7.54
N ARG A 512 -11.55 7.20 -7.91
CA ARG A 512 -10.88 8.22 -7.09
C ARG A 512 -11.60 8.37 -5.75
N PHE A 513 -10.86 8.50 -4.65
CA PHE A 513 -11.48 8.65 -3.33
C PHE A 513 -12.37 9.88 -3.26
N LEU A 514 -11.94 11.00 -3.84
CA LEU A 514 -12.75 12.21 -3.90
C LEU A 514 -14.11 11.98 -4.61
N THR A 515 -14.15 11.14 -5.65
CA THR A 515 -15.41 10.72 -6.30
C THR A 515 -16.30 9.95 -5.34
N ARG A 516 -15.75 9.02 -4.55
CA ARG A 516 -16.54 8.21 -3.59
C ARG A 516 -17.24 9.08 -2.54
N THR A 517 -16.72 10.28 -2.23
CA THR A 517 -17.33 11.21 -1.28
C THR A 517 -18.71 11.75 -1.72
N ASN A 518 -19.10 11.54 -2.98
CA ASN A 518 -20.42 11.91 -3.48
C ASN A 518 -21.51 10.85 -3.24
N HIS A 519 -21.13 9.68 -2.67
CA HIS A 519 -22.02 8.55 -2.35
C HIS A 519 -22.82 8.00 -3.55
N ARG A 520 -22.27 8.12 -4.76
CA ARG A 520 -22.96 7.68 -5.99
C ARG A 520 -22.35 6.42 -6.56
N VAL A 521 -23.17 5.41 -6.72
CA VAL A 521 -22.85 4.25 -7.55
C VAL A 521 -22.79 4.68 -9.01
N GLY A 522 -21.70 4.35 -9.71
CA GLY A 522 -21.53 4.73 -11.09
C GLY A 522 -20.27 4.20 -11.76
N ARG A 523 -20.37 4.12 -13.08
CA ARG A 523 -19.25 3.90 -14.00
C ARG A 523 -19.36 4.85 -15.18
N LEU A 524 -18.24 5.16 -15.82
CA LEU A 524 -18.20 6.05 -16.98
C LEU A 524 -19.24 5.66 -18.06
N SER A 525 -19.39 4.34 -18.31
CA SER A 525 -20.24 3.80 -19.38
C SER A 525 -21.73 4.09 -19.24
N TYR A 526 -22.25 4.29 -18.02
CA TYR A 526 -23.69 4.53 -17.81
C TYR A 526 -23.99 5.77 -16.96
N ALA A 527 -23.10 6.21 -16.10
CA ALA A 527 -23.31 7.41 -15.28
C ALA A 527 -22.76 8.68 -15.96
N GLY A 528 -21.76 8.52 -16.83
CA GLY A 528 -21.04 9.62 -17.48
C GLY A 528 -20.00 10.29 -16.58
N ALA A 529 -19.02 10.94 -17.19
CA ALA A 529 -17.87 11.53 -16.52
C ALA A 529 -18.20 12.66 -15.53
N GLU A 530 -19.25 13.44 -15.82
CA GLU A 530 -19.68 14.56 -14.95
C GLU A 530 -20.22 14.06 -13.60
N ALA A 531 -20.83 12.86 -13.57
CA ALA A 531 -21.36 12.28 -12.35
C ALA A 531 -20.25 11.97 -11.32
N ALA A 532 -19.02 11.71 -11.76
CA ALA A 532 -17.89 11.44 -10.88
C ALA A 532 -17.47 12.65 -10.03
N SER A 533 -17.68 13.87 -10.51
CA SER A 533 -17.35 15.11 -9.80
C SER A 533 -18.57 15.84 -9.21
N ALA A 534 -19.79 15.38 -9.53
CA ALA A 534 -21.00 16.04 -9.05
C ALA A 534 -21.30 15.68 -7.60
N GLY A 535 -21.32 16.67 -6.70
CA GLY A 535 -21.66 16.49 -5.28
C GLY A 535 -20.57 15.87 -4.43
N ILE A 536 -19.32 15.97 -4.85
CA ILE A 536 -18.16 15.58 -4.03
C ILE A 536 -18.06 16.41 -2.76
N ASN A 537 -17.44 15.84 -1.72
CA ASN A 537 -17.19 16.51 -0.46
C ASN A 537 -15.67 16.56 -0.14
N PRO A 538 -14.98 17.68 -0.43
CA PRO A 538 -13.55 17.80 -0.15
C PRO A 538 -13.19 17.68 1.35
N ALA A 539 -14.13 17.93 2.26
CA ALA A 539 -13.87 17.77 3.69
C ALA A 539 -13.68 16.29 4.07
N ILE A 540 -14.48 15.38 3.48
CA ILE A 540 -14.30 13.92 3.68
C ILE A 540 -12.96 13.47 3.07
N MET A 541 -12.54 14.05 1.93
CA MET A 541 -11.20 13.80 1.38
C MET A 541 -10.11 14.22 2.37
N ARG A 542 -10.24 15.40 3.02
CA ARG A 542 -9.28 15.84 4.05
C ARG A 542 -9.25 14.89 5.26
N GLU A 543 -10.40 14.37 5.71
CA GLU A 543 -10.43 13.33 6.76
C GLU A 543 -9.65 12.07 6.34
N ALA A 544 -9.85 11.60 5.11
CA ALA A 544 -9.14 10.44 4.57
C ALA A 544 -7.63 10.68 4.50
N VAL A 545 -7.19 11.86 4.05
CA VAL A 545 -5.77 12.23 4.00
C VAL A 545 -5.17 12.31 5.41
N VAL A 546 -5.91 12.79 6.41
CA VAL A 546 -5.46 12.74 7.81
C VAL A 546 -5.24 11.30 8.25
N ILE A 547 -6.18 10.38 7.98
CA ILE A 547 -5.98 8.96 8.30
C ILE A 547 -4.75 8.42 7.55
N GLN A 548 -4.65 8.66 6.24
CA GLN A 548 -3.55 8.18 5.40
C GLN A 548 -2.17 8.58 5.94
N MET A 549 -2.02 9.83 6.34
CA MET A 549 -0.75 10.39 6.81
C MET A 549 -0.47 10.13 8.31
N THR A 550 -1.42 9.54 9.03
CA THR A 550 -1.28 9.28 10.48
C THR A 550 -1.47 7.81 10.86
N TRP A 551 -1.71 6.94 9.88
CA TRP A 551 -1.83 5.49 10.08
C TRP A 551 -0.50 4.79 9.83
N PRO A 552 -0.13 3.73 10.60
CA PRO A 552 1.09 2.97 10.35
C PRO A 552 1.16 2.42 8.93
N GLY A 553 2.30 2.59 8.28
CA GLY A 553 2.54 2.18 6.89
C GLY A 553 3.13 3.29 6.05
N SER A 554 3.23 3.08 4.73
CA SER A 554 3.76 4.01 3.75
C SER A 554 2.60 4.70 3.02
N PRO A 555 2.25 5.95 3.37
CA PRO A 555 1.19 6.67 2.69
C PRO A 555 1.51 6.85 1.21
N THR A 556 0.56 6.49 0.35
CA THR A 556 0.75 6.48 -1.11
C THR A 556 -0.28 7.36 -1.78
N VAL A 557 0.18 8.40 -2.46
CA VAL A 557 -0.67 9.32 -3.23
C VAL A 557 -0.71 8.84 -4.68
N TYR A 558 -1.90 8.56 -5.20
CA TYR A 558 -2.11 8.34 -6.63
C TYR A 558 -2.12 9.69 -7.33
N TYR A 559 -1.32 9.86 -8.39
CA TYR A 559 -1.16 11.15 -9.07
C TYR A 559 -2.51 11.85 -9.30
N GLY A 560 -2.60 13.11 -8.93
CA GLY A 560 -3.80 13.94 -9.08
C GLY A 560 -4.79 13.88 -7.91
N ASP A 561 -4.70 12.96 -6.95
CA ASP A 561 -5.54 12.99 -5.74
C ASP A 561 -5.30 14.28 -4.96
N GLU A 562 -4.03 14.69 -4.86
CA GLU A 562 -3.63 15.96 -4.25
C GLU A 562 -4.07 17.19 -5.03
N ALA A 563 -4.36 17.04 -6.31
CA ALA A 563 -4.83 18.09 -7.21
C ALA A 563 -6.36 18.14 -7.38
N GLY A 564 -7.10 17.28 -6.66
CA GLY A 564 -8.56 17.23 -6.69
C GLY A 564 -9.14 16.50 -7.91
N VAL A 565 -8.38 15.59 -8.54
CA VAL A 565 -8.87 14.81 -9.69
C VAL A 565 -9.93 13.83 -9.25
N CYS A 566 -11.05 13.81 -9.99
CA CYS A 566 -12.17 12.87 -9.85
C CYS A 566 -12.14 11.82 -10.96
N GLY A 567 -12.84 10.70 -10.75
CA GLY A 567 -13.06 9.66 -11.75
C GLY A 567 -13.66 8.41 -11.12
N PHE A 568 -14.62 7.78 -11.79
CA PHE A 568 -15.03 6.41 -11.46
C PHE A 568 -13.89 5.44 -11.71
N THR A 569 -14.06 4.16 -11.43
CA THR A 569 -13.06 3.14 -11.72
C THR A 569 -12.59 3.20 -13.19
N ASP A 570 -11.49 2.55 -13.49
CA ASP A 570 -10.90 2.59 -14.82
C ASP A 570 -11.92 2.46 -15.98
N PRO A 571 -11.74 3.19 -17.07
CA PRO A 571 -10.66 4.11 -17.40
C PRO A 571 -10.79 5.54 -16.84
N ASP A 572 -11.91 5.89 -16.17
CA ASP A 572 -12.23 7.27 -15.79
C ASP A 572 -11.32 7.83 -14.68
N ASN A 573 -10.82 6.98 -13.78
CA ASN A 573 -9.84 7.35 -12.74
C ASN A 573 -8.48 7.77 -13.32
N ARG A 574 -8.19 7.43 -14.61
CA ARG A 574 -6.95 7.70 -15.32
C ARG A 574 -7.03 9.01 -16.13
N ARG A 575 -7.71 10.03 -15.60
CA ARG A 575 -7.71 11.38 -16.16
C ARG A 575 -6.33 11.99 -16.03
N THR A 576 -6.01 12.93 -16.92
CA THR A 576 -4.71 13.62 -16.92
C THR A 576 -4.52 14.49 -15.68
N TYR A 577 -3.26 14.66 -15.28
CA TYR A 577 -2.90 15.61 -14.22
C TYR A 577 -3.23 17.04 -14.68
N PRO A 578 -3.93 17.85 -13.86
CA PRO A 578 -4.43 19.15 -14.27
C PRO A 578 -3.38 20.27 -14.06
N TRP A 579 -2.22 20.18 -14.70
CA TRP A 579 -1.13 21.14 -14.55
C TRP A 579 -1.58 22.59 -14.73
N GLY A 580 -1.35 23.43 -13.70
CA GLY A 580 -1.75 24.84 -13.65
C GLY A 580 -3.23 25.09 -13.35
N LYS A 581 -3.99 24.02 -13.05
CA LYS A 581 -5.42 24.05 -12.68
C LYS A 581 -5.72 23.20 -11.45
N GLU A 582 -4.69 22.89 -10.66
CA GLU A 582 -4.80 22.08 -9.46
C GLU A 582 -5.75 22.74 -8.45
N ASP A 583 -6.49 21.95 -7.68
CA ASP A 583 -7.12 22.42 -6.46
C ASP A 583 -6.03 22.79 -5.44
N GLN A 584 -5.73 24.08 -5.36
CA GLN A 584 -4.63 24.58 -4.55
C GLN A 584 -4.83 24.34 -3.05
N GLU A 585 -6.07 24.36 -2.55
CA GLU A 585 -6.36 24.06 -1.15
C GLU A 585 -6.07 22.59 -0.84
N MET A 586 -6.49 21.68 -1.69
CA MET A 586 -6.24 20.25 -1.54
C MET A 586 -4.75 19.92 -1.66
N LEU A 587 -4.05 20.55 -2.62
CA LEU A 587 -2.61 20.39 -2.80
C LEU A 587 -1.82 20.87 -1.58
N ASP A 588 -2.14 22.08 -1.07
CA ASP A 588 -1.51 22.60 0.13
C ASP A 588 -1.80 21.74 1.35
N PHE A 589 -3.02 21.22 1.47
CA PHE A 589 -3.37 20.32 2.55
C PHE A 589 -2.54 19.01 2.53
N HIS A 590 -2.38 18.40 1.36
CA HIS A 590 -1.51 17.20 1.22
C HIS A 590 -0.06 17.54 1.61
N LYS A 591 0.50 18.62 1.11
CA LYS A 591 1.86 19.08 1.49
C LYS A 591 2.01 19.22 3.01
N ARG A 592 1.02 19.82 3.69
CA ARG A 592 1.04 20.00 5.15
C ARG A 592 0.95 18.66 5.89
N MET A 593 0.06 17.78 5.48
CA MET A 593 -0.08 16.46 6.11
C MET A 593 1.14 15.57 5.87
N ILE A 594 1.74 15.60 4.69
CA ILE A 594 3.03 14.93 4.40
C ILE A 594 4.14 15.50 5.30
N CYS A 595 4.20 16.81 5.49
CA CYS A 595 5.16 17.44 6.37
C CYS A 595 4.98 16.97 7.84
N ILE A 596 3.75 16.87 8.31
CA ILE A 596 3.43 16.31 9.65
C ILE A 596 3.88 14.85 9.72
N HIS A 597 3.54 14.02 8.74
CA HIS A 597 3.94 12.60 8.71
C HIS A 597 5.47 12.45 8.85
N LYS A 598 6.23 13.21 8.07
CA LYS A 598 7.71 13.16 8.08
C LYS A 598 8.32 13.75 9.34
N ALA A 599 7.70 14.76 9.95
CA ALA A 599 8.18 15.37 11.18
C ALA A 599 8.00 14.49 12.42
N TYR A 600 7.05 13.55 12.37
CA TYR A 600 6.69 12.70 13.51
C TYR A 600 6.74 11.21 13.13
N PRO A 601 7.93 10.56 13.16
CA PRO A 601 8.08 9.15 12.78
C PRO A 601 7.20 8.17 13.59
N ILE A 602 6.71 8.60 14.75
CA ILE A 602 5.76 7.84 15.56
C ILE A 602 4.45 7.53 14.82
N LEU A 603 4.07 8.32 13.82
CA LEU A 603 2.90 8.10 12.98
C LEU A 603 3.04 6.84 12.12
N ALA A 604 4.26 6.56 11.65
CA ALA A 604 4.54 5.40 10.84
C ALA A 604 4.90 4.14 11.66
N LYS A 605 5.59 4.30 12.80
CA LYS A 605 6.24 3.22 13.53
C LYS A 605 5.84 3.10 15.00
N GLY A 606 4.98 3.98 15.51
CA GLY A 606 4.51 3.95 16.91
C GLY A 606 3.42 2.92 17.15
N SER A 607 3.19 2.63 18.42
CA SER A 607 2.05 1.83 18.86
C SER A 607 0.74 2.52 18.51
N LEU A 608 -0.27 1.75 18.13
CA LEU A 608 -1.59 2.24 17.75
C LEU A 608 -2.65 1.74 18.74
N GLU A 609 -3.47 2.66 19.30
CA GLU A 609 -4.58 2.29 20.17
C GLU A 609 -5.83 3.12 19.86
N PHE A 610 -7.00 2.47 19.81
CA PHE A 610 -8.28 3.16 19.65
C PHE A 610 -8.73 3.78 20.98
N LEU A 611 -9.08 5.06 20.94
CA LEU A 611 -9.33 5.88 22.13
C LEU A 611 -10.80 6.24 22.33
N TRP A 612 -11.54 6.32 21.26
CA TRP A 612 -12.97 6.58 21.24
C TRP A 612 -13.55 6.21 19.88
N ASN A 613 -14.80 5.73 19.88
CA ASN A 613 -15.55 5.47 18.66
C ASN A 613 -17.04 5.67 18.88
N ASP A 614 -17.74 6.07 17.83
CA ASP A 614 -19.19 6.20 17.75
C ASP A 614 -19.60 6.19 16.28
N HIS A 615 -20.89 6.21 15.94
CA HIS A 615 -21.34 6.31 14.56
C HIS A 615 -20.77 7.56 13.88
N GLN A 616 -20.09 7.36 12.74
CA GLN A 616 -19.36 8.40 11.98
C GLN A 616 -18.32 9.18 12.80
N GLY A 617 -17.76 8.55 13.83
CA GLY A 617 -16.74 9.17 14.66
C GLY A 617 -15.71 8.18 15.14
N LEU A 618 -14.45 8.60 15.17
CA LEU A 618 -13.31 7.75 15.53
C LEU A 618 -12.22 8.58 16.21
N SER A 619 -11.51 7.99 17.17
CA SER A 619 -10.26 8.53 17.67
C SER A 619 -9.28 7.41 17.93
N TYR A 620 -8.03 7.61 17.51
CA TYR A 620 -6.92 6.73 17.79
C TYR A 620 -5.69 7.51 18.21
N GLY A 621 -4.75 6.83 18.85
CA GLY A 621 -3.48 7.42 19.26
C GLY A 621 -2.31 6.63 18.73
N CYS A 622 -1.31 7.32 18.15
CA CYS A 622 0.02 6.80 17.87
C CYS A 622 0.94 7.21 19.00
N PHE A 623 1.63 6.27 19.65
CA PHE A 623 2.38 6.58 20.87
C PHE A 623 3.64 5.75 21.07
N SER A 624 4.54 6.32 21.85
CA SER A 624 5.72 5.68 22.45
C SER A 624 5.78 6.01 23.95
N ASP A 625 6.89 5.72 24.62
CA ASP A 625 7.11 6.07 26.02
C ASP A 625 7.07 7.60 26.28
N SER A 626 7.51 8.40 25.32
CA SER A 626 7.73 9.84 25.52
C SER A 626 6.92 10.75 24.61
N GLU A 627 6.21 10.20 23.64
CA GLU A 627 5.50 10.97 22.61
C GLU A 627 4.14 10.36 22.30
N GLN A 628 3.13 11.19 22.14
CA GLN A 628 1.78 10.80 21.80
C GLN A 628 1.23 11.73 20.72
N ILE A 629 0.61 11.13 19.71
CA ILE A 629 -0.21 11.84 18.73
C ILE A 629 -1.62 11.25 18.82
N ILE A 630 -2.62 12.10 18.96
CA ILE A 630 -4.03 11.71 19.01
C ILE A 630 -4.73 12.28 17.79
N VAL A 631 -5.40 11.42 17.05
CA VAL A 631 -6.23 11.77 15.89
C VAL A 631 -7.69 11.60 16.28
N ILE A 632 -8.50 12.59 15.91
CA ILE A 632 -9.94 12.61 16.21
C ILE A 632 -10.68 12.98 14.94
N LEU A 633 -11.69 12.18 14.58
CA LEU A 633 -12.50 12.33 13.37
C LEU A 633 -13.98 12.49 13.74
N ASN A 634 -14.66 13.37 13.03
CA ASN A 634 -16.08 13.57 13.07
C ASN A 634 -16.65 13.67 11.66
N ASN A 635 -17.02 12.54 11.07
CA ASN A 635 -17.60 12.45 9.72
C ASN A 635 -19.12 12.70 9.69
N GLN A 636 -19.63 13.51 10.64
CA GLN A 636 -21.02 13.98 10.63
C GLN A 636 -21.12 15.41 10.11
N ASP A 637 -22.28 15.77 9.60
CA ASP A 637 -22.61 17.11 9.12
C ASP A 637 -22.88 18.14 10.22
N GLN A 638 -22.63 17.77 11.49
CA GLN A 638 -22.85 18.58 12.67
C GLN A 638 -21.62 18.59 13.57
N GLU A 639 -21.47 19.69 14.31
CA GLU A 639 -20.48 19.83 15.37
C GLU A 639 -20.80 18.90 16.55
N ARG A 640 -19.75 18.31 17.16
CA ARG A 640 -19.88 17.36 18.27
C ARG A 640 -18.90 17.64 19.40
N ASP A 641 -19.35 17.44 20.64
CA ASP A 641 -18.48 17.33 21.81
C ASP A 641 -18.02 15.89 21.99
N ILE A 642 -16.72 15.64 21.96
CA ILE A 642 -16.10 14.32 21.99
C ILE A 642 -15.22 14.18 23.24
N ARG A 643 -15.30 13.02 23.90
CA ARG A 643 -14.47 12.66 25.06
C ARG A 643 -13.54 11.52 24.69
N VAL A 644 -12.25 11.80 24.62
CA VAL A 644 -11.20 10.86 24.20
C VAL A 644 -10.43 10.34 25.40
N THR A 645 -10.27 9.02 25.51
CA THR A 645 -9.52 8.34 26.58
C THR A 645 -8.02 8.36 26.33
N ALA A 646 -7.43 9.57 26.32
CA ALA A 646 -6.01 9.78 26.04
C ALA A 646 -5.07 8.99 26.95
N TRP A 647 -5.50 8.65 28.18
CA TRP A 647 -4.70 7.88 29.13
C TRP A 647 -4.25 6.51 28.58
N LYS A 648 -4.99 5.92 27.64
CA LYS A 648 -4.61 4.65 26.98
C LYS A 648 -3.26 4.73 26.25
N THR A 649 -2.85 5.92 25.80
CA THR A 649 -1.55 6.16 25.16
C THR A 649 -0.39 6.38 26.15
N GLY A 650 -0.60 6.20 27.45
CA GLY A 650 0.43 6.44 28.45
C GLY A 650 0.30 7.79 29.20
N VAL A 651 -0.62 8.64 28.79
CA VAL A 651 -0.89 9.94 29.43
C VAL A 651 -1.33 9.79 30.88
N SER A 652 -0.86 10.68 31.75
CA SER A 652 -1.15 10.63 33.18
C SER A 652 -2.63 10.76 33.48
N ARG A 653 -3.12 9.94 34.39
CA ARG A 653 -4.47 10.07 34.99
C ARG A 653 -4.49 10.93 36.26
N LYS A 654 -3.34 11.42 36.72
CA LYS A 654 -3.21 12.20 37.96
C LYS A 654 -2.84 13.65 37.73
N GLU A 655 -2.14 13.91 36.60
CA GLU A 655 -1.65 15.24 36.26
C GLU A 655 -2.28 15.64 34.93
N ALA A 656 -2.60 16.92 34.78
CA ALA A 656 -3.05 17.48 33.53
C ALA A 656 -1.93 17.40 32.49
N THR A 657 -2.26 16.99 31.26
CA THR A 657 -1.33 16.86 30.15
C THR A 657 -1.77 17.75 29.00
N ALA A 658 -0.88 18.64 28.57
CA ALA A 658 -1.14 19.55 27.45
C ALA A 658 -0.80 18.90 26.12
N PHE A 659 -1.70 19.04 25.15
CA PHE A 659 -1.53 18.68 23.76
C PHE A 659 -1.58 19.91 22.90
N GLN A 660 -0.68 20.01 21.91
CA GLN A 660 -0.68 21.06 20.91
C GLN A 660 -1.36 20.56 19.63
N ARG A 661 -2.25 21.36 19.08
CA ARG A 661 -2.86 21.06 17.78
C ARG A 661 -1.84 21.26 16.66
N LEU A 662 -1.67 20.23 15.83
CA LEU A 662 -0.86 20.28 14.61
C LEU A 662 -1.73 20.62 13.39
N MET A 663 -2.97 20.07 13.34
CA MET A 663 -3.89 20.25 12.24
C MET A 663 -5.34 20.17 12.74
N LEU A 664 -6.20 20.97 12.13
CA LEU A 664 -7.65 20.83 12.19
C LEU A 664 -8.24 21.07 10.81
N SER A 665 -8.94 20.08 10.25
CA SER A 665 -9.77 20.23 9.05
C SER A 665 -11.25 20.31 9.42
N SER A 666 -12.07 20.85 8.53
CA SER A 666 -13.52 20.98 8.68
C SER A 666 -14.21 21.09 7.33
N GLY A 667 -15.53 21.22 7.32
CA GLY A 667 -16.31 21.54 6.10
C GLY A 667 -15.87 22.82 5.40
N GLU A 668 -15.27 23.77 6.11
CA GLU A 668 -14.89 25.10 5.61
C GLU A 668 -13.41 25.21 5.17
N GLY A 669 -12.60 24.14 5.36
CA GLY A 669 -11.18 24.15 5.05
C GLY A 669 -10.33 23.58 6.20
N TYR A 670 -9.11 24.10 6.36
CA TYR A 670 -8.22 23.62 7.43
C TYR A 670 -7.41 24.75 8.07
N THR A 671 -6.82 24.45 9.23
CA THR A 671 -5.94 25.37 9.95
C THR A 671 -4.82 24.65 10.69
N GLU A 672 -3.64 25.24 10.69
CA GLU A 672 -2.47 24.82 11.47
C GLU A 672 -2.23 25.78 12.67
N MET A 673 -3.15 26.71 12.95
CA MET A 673 -2.98 27.62 14.07
C MET A 673 -2.83 26.84 15.36
N PRO A 674 -1.72 27.01 16.12
CA PRO A 674 -1.50 26.29 17.36
C PRO A 674 -2.59 26.61 18.38
N GLU A 675 -3.13 25.55 18.98
CA GLU A 675 -4.08 25.65 20.08
C GLU A 675 -3.77 24.54 21.09
N GLU A 676 -3.86 24.88 22.38
CA GLU A 676 -3.58 23.94 23.45
C GLU A 676 -4.86 23.28 23.97
N TYR A 677 -4.82 21.95 24.07
CA TYR A 677 -5.87 21.13 24.63
C TYR A 677 -5.36 20.39 25.86
N ILE A 678 -6.12 20.40 26.95
CA ILE A 678 -5.71 19.79 28.20
C ILE A 678 -6.45 18.46 28.41
N ALA A 679 -5.69 17.38 28.54
CA ALA A 679 -6.22 16.12 29.07
C ALA A 679 -6.23 16.19 30.60
N ASP A 680 -7.41 16.29 31.20
CA ASP A 680 -7.60 16.22 32.65
C ASP A 680 -7.95 14.79 33.07
N ALA A 681 -7.26 14.26 34.08
CA ALA A 681 -7.38 12.87 34.52
C ALA A 681 -7.20 11.85 33.31
N GLY A 682 -6.44 12.23 32.32
CA GLY A 682 -6.20 11.43 31.09
C GLY A 682 -7.36 11.43 30.08
N ILE A 683 -8.32 12.32 30.24
CA ILE A 683 -9.45 12.51 29.32
C ILE A 683 -9.31 13.85 28.59
N LEU A 684 -9.32 13.81 27.27
CA LEU A 684 -9.47 14.99 26.43
C LEU A 684 -10.94 15.26 26.16
N GLN A 685 -11.35 16.52 26.28
CA GLN A 685 -12.67 16.98 25.83
C GLN A 685 -12.43 17.96 24.69
N VAL A 686 -12.97 17.65 23.53
CA VAL A 686 -12.78 18.45 22.32
C VAL A 686 -14.11 18.71 21.64
N LYS A 687 -14.22 19.89 21.06
CA LYS A 687 -15.34 20.27 20.21
C LYS A 687 -14.88 20.11 18.75
N MET A 688 -15.47 19.13 18.05
CA MET A 688 -15.10 18.82 16.67
C MET A 688 -16.10 19.45 15.71
N PRO A 689 -15.65 20.16 14.68
CA PRO A 689 -16.53 20.69 13.63
C PRO A 689 -17.12 19.55 12.80
N ALA A 690 -18.13 19.90 11.99
CA ALA A 690 -18.70 18.99 10.99
C ALA A 690 -17.62 18.60 9.96
N TYR A 691 -17.61 17.35 9.54
CA TYR A 691 -16.61 16.76 8.62
C TYR A 691 -15.19 17.16 9.01
N GLY A 692 -14.86 16.96 10.28
CA GLY A 692 -13.61 17.46 10.87
C GLY A 692 -12.65 16.39 11.30
N ALA A 693 -11.36 16.62 11.03
CA ALA A 693 -10.25 15.82 11.54
C ALA A 693 -9.27 16.70 12.31
N MET A 694 -8.84 16.24 13.49
CA MET A 694 -7.91 16.96 14.37
C MET A 694 -6.71 16.07 14.69
N VAL A 695 -5.51 16.64 14.62
CA VAL A 695 -4.25 15.99 15.01
C VAL A 695 -3.65 16.76 16.17
N LEU A 696 -3.51 16.08 17.32
CA LEU A 696 -2.98 16.63 18.56
C LEU A 696 -1.68 15.93 18.94
N HIS A 697 -0.68 16.67 19.36
CA HIS A 697 0.65 16.18 19.73
C HIS A 697 1.00 16.53 21.17
N HIS A 698 1.55 15.56 21.90
CA HIS A 698 2.21 15.73 23.19
C HIS A 698 3.57 15.06 23.18
N ARG A 699 4.57 15.75 23.71
CA ARG A 699 5.89 15.18 23.98
C ARG A 699 6.25 15.44 25.43
N ALA A 700 6.52 14.39 26.18
CA ALA A 700 6.97 14.51 27.54
C ALA A 700 8.30 15.28 27.58
N ARG A 701 8.38 16.31 28.44
CA ARG A 701 9.66 17.01 28.64
C ARG A 701 10.63 16.05 29.33
N ASP A 702 11.81 15.89 28.76
CA ASP A 702 12.92 15.18 29.41
C ASP A 702 13.13 15.80 30.81
N LYS A 703 12.79 15.04 31.87
CA LYS A 703 13.03 15.46 33.26
C LYS A 703 14.52 15.47 33.63
N TYR A 704 15.41 15.21 32.68
CA TYR A 704 16.87 15.05 32.89
C TYR A 704 17.74 15.84 31.89
N LYS A 705 17.27 17.01 31.44
CA LYS A 705 18.16 18.02 30.86
C LYS A 705 18.31 19.21 31.73
#